data_4ede3542e73bf7afb99099873931f036
#
_entry.id   4ede3542e73bf7afb99099873931f036
#
_cell.length_a   1.000
_cell.length_b   1.000
_cell.length_c   1.000
_cell.angle_alpha   90.00
_cell.angle_beta   90.00
_cell.angle_gamma   90.00
#
_symmetry.space_group_name_H-M   'P 1'
#
loop_
_entity.id
_entity.type
_entity.pdbx_description
1 polymer ?
#
loop_
_entity_poly.entity_id
_entity_poly.type
_entity_poly.pdbx_seq_one_letter_code
_entity_poly.pdbx_strand_id
1 'polypeptide(L)'
;MKTVNQPVRKKDAMQLVTGQPVYMDDVIPQDCLIVKLLRSPHANAIVKNIDTSRAMLVPGMEVIYTWKDVDQNARRYTQAGQTYPEMSPYDRLVIDRHVRFAGDVVAILAGKDETCVDKAMKLIQVEYEVLPAVLDFHTALDNPTLVHPEDNWEALVPGIGADKNRNLCAHDESGEGDIEAVLAGCDVVIDHTYHTRACQQAMMETFRTYCSIDAYGRLNVLSSTQIVFHCRRILANALHIPKSMIRVAKPRIGGGVGAKQTSVCEVYPAFVTWKTKKPSKIIYTRFESQTASTPRHEMEMHVRLGATKDGIIKGIDLHTLSNTGAYGEHGPTTVGLSGHKSIPLYGKAEAFRFVSDVVYTNHMSSGAYRGYGATQGLFAVESAVNELADKLGMDPFELRQRNIVHEGDVMPAYYGQVNTSCALDRCLKTVHDRMDWDHKYPVREIGNGKVRAVGMGMAMQGSGIDHVDVGSATLKINDDGFYTLSIGAADMGTGCDTILAQIAAEVLECPLENIAVLGADTDSSPYDSGSYASSTTYVTGKAVEKCALGLKDKICTLGAQMLGLDKAAVLFTGDAVTSEDGTQRVPLASIAAASQCGNTVALEATVTHSSEISPPPFMVGAAEVEVDLETGEAQVVNYVAAVDCGTPVNPNLARVQAEGGILQGIGMALTENVTYNDRGMPRESSLMQYKIPCRTDIGHIDVSFESSYEGTGPFGAKSIGEVVINTPLPAVADAIYHATHKRFYELPITREQIAMAVEK
;
A
#
# COMPACT_ATOMS: atom_id res chain seq x y z
N MET A 1 3.69 24.10 18.50
CA MET A 1 3.38 22.70 18.74
C MET A 1 4.43 22.11 19.66
N LYS A 2 4.00 21.39 20.71
CA LYS A 2 4.91 20.82 21.73
C LYS A 2 5.33 19.39 21.36
N THR A 3 4.44 18.65 20.71
CA THR A 3 4.59 17.22 20.42
C THR A 3 4.53 16.94 18.91
N VAL A 4 3.60 17.54 18.19
CA VAL A 4 3.50 17.47 16.72
C VAL A 4 4.65 18.24 16.09
N ASN A 5 5.15 17.74 14.96
CA ASN A 5 6.36 18.21 14.28
C ASN A 5 7.64 18.11 15.11
N GLN A 6 7.68 17.14 16.05
CA GLN A 6 8.84 16.82 16.86
C GLN A 6 9.35 15.41 16.54
N PRO A 7 10.68 15.20 16.49
CA PRO A 7 11.26 13.90 16.17
C PRO A 7 11.29 12.97 17.40
N VAL A 8 10.11 12.72 17.97
CA VAL A 8 10.04 11.84 19.14
C VAL A 8 10.34 10.39 18.77
N ARG A 9 10.91 9.65 19.73
CA ARG A 9 11.24 8.25 19.57
C ARG A 9 9.94 7.43 19.42
N LYS A 10 9.96 6.43 18.54
CA LYS A 10 8.86 5.47 18.39
C LYS A 10 8.55 4.80 19.73
N LYS A 11 7.26 4.72 20.13
CA LYS A 11 6.84 4.24 21.46
C LYS A 11 7.31 2.83 21.80
N ASP A 12 7.40 1.96 20.79
CA ASP A 12 7.86 0.56 20.94
C ASP A 12 9.34 0.34 20.53
N ALA A 13 10.10 1.42 20.31
CA ALA A 13 11.48 1.30 19.84
C ALA A 13 12.36 0.43 20.71
N MET A 14 12.27 0.57 22.03
CA MET A 14 13.11 -0.20 22.97
C MET A 14 12.76 -1.68 22.96
N GLN A 15 11.46 -2.02 22.92
CA GLN A 15 11.01 -3.40 22.87
C GLN A 15 11.50 -4.09 21.59
N LEU A 16 11.43 -3.40 20.45
CA LEU A 16 11.88 -3.94 19.17
C LEU A 16 13.39 -4.16 19.13
N VAL A 17 14.20 -3.17 19.55
CA VAL A 17 15.67 -3.27 19.47
C VAL A 17 16.27 -4.18 20.53
N THR A 18 15.55 -4.45 21.62
CA THR A 18 15.98 -5.40 22.67
C THR A 18 15.44 -6.82 22.46
N GLY A 19 14.69 -7.06 21.37
CA GLY A 19 14.19 -8.38 20.99
C GLY A 19 13.05 -8.90 21.87
N GLN A 20 12.21 -8.02 22.40
CA GLN A 20 11.01 -8.46 23.12
C GLN A 20 10.06 -9.21 22.17
N PRO A 21 9.40 -10.29 22.64
CA PRO A 21 8.46 -11.06 21.84
C PRO A 21 7.19 -10.27 21.56
N VAL A 22 7.01 -9.82 20.33
CA VAL A 22 5.88 -8.95 19.92
C VAL A 22 5.26 -9.35 18.59
N TYR A 23 5.96 -10.14 17.79
CA TYR A 23 5.48 -10.61 16.47
C TYR A 23 4.63 -11.87 16.61
N MET A 24 3.98 -12.25 15.52
CA MET A 24 3.03 -13.35 15.47
C MET A 24 3.59 -14.65 16.10
N ASP A 25 4.77 -15.08 15.68
CA ASP A 25 5.38 -16.34 16.14
C ASP A 25 5.79 -16.31 17.61
N ASP A 26 5.98 -15.11 18.16
CA ASP A 26 6.37 -14.93 19.55
C ASP A 26 5.19 -15.07 20.51
N VAL A 27 3.97 -14.70 20.06
CA VAL A 27 2.81 -14.51 20.94
C VAL A 27 1.74 -15.60 20.81
N ILE A 28 1.86 -16.48 19.83
CA ILE A 28 0.89 -17.55 19.62
C ILE A 28 1.24 -18.82 20.41
N PRO A 29 0.24 -19.62 20.86
CA PRO A 29 0.46 -20.90 21.49
C PRO A 29 1.20 -21.88 20.56
N GLN A 30 2.09 -22.68 21.13
CA GLN A 30 2.78 -23.73 20.37
C GLN A 30 1.94 -25.00 20.17
N ASP A 31 0.99 -25.24 21.05
CA ASP A 31 0.05 -26.39 20.94
C ASP A 31 -1.11 -26.03 20.03
N CYS A 32 -0.90 -26.16 18.73
CA CYS A 32 -1.90 -25.95 17.69
C CYS A 32 -1.56 -26.76 16.44
N LEU A 33 -2.55 -27.00 15.59
CA LEU A 33 -2.33 -27.64 14.30
C LEU A 33 -1.51 -26.76 13.37
N ILE A 34 -0.55 -27.36 12.69
CA ILE A 34 0.22 -26.72 11.62
C ILE A 34 -0.52 -26.92 10.30
N VAL A 35 -0.85 -25.82 9.64
CA VAL A 35 -1.52 -25.83 8.33
C VAL A 35 -0.48 -25.60 7.24
N LYS A 36 -0.49 -26.45 6.22
CA LYS A 36 0.25 -26.27 4.96
C LYS A 36 -0.66 -26.53 3.75
N LEU A 37 -0.25 -26.00 2.60
CA LEU A 37 -1.04 -26.01 1.37
C LEU A 37 -0.35 -26.83 0.30
N LEU A 38 -1.05 -27.84 -0.23
CA LEU A 38 -0.64 -28.47 -1.49
C LEU A 38 -1.03 -27.56 -2.63
N ARG A 39 -0.07 -27.23 -3.50
CA ARG A 39 -0.24 -26.26 -4.58
C ARG A 39 -0.14 -26.91 -5.95
N SER A 40 -0.89 -26.36 -6.91
CA SER A 40 -0.87 -26.79 -8.30
C SER A 40 0.49 -26.54 -8.97
N PRO A 41 1.03 -27.52 -9.71
CA PRO A 41 2.16 -27.32 -10.58
C PRO A 41 1.75 -26.79 -11.97
N HIS A 42 0.45 -26.65 -12.23
CA HIS A 42 -0.11 -26.26 -13.52
C HIS A 42 -0.75 -24.87 -13.44
N ALA A 43 -0.58 -24.10 -14.49
CA ALA A 43 -1.14 -22.76 -14.62
C ALA A 43 -2.67 -22.77 -14.84
N ASN A 44 -3.19 -23.80 -15.54
CA ASN A 44 -4.61 -23.97 -15.78
C ASN A 44 -4.94 -25.46 -15.85
N ALA A 45 -5.73 -25.96 -14.90
CA ALA A 45 -6.11 -27.36 -14.89
C ALA A 45 -7.38 -27.62 -14.03
N ILE A 46 -8.08 -28.71 -14.36
CA ILE A 46 -9.15 -29.27 -13.51
C ILE A 46 -8.58 -30.41 -12.67
N VAL A 47 -8.78 -30.40 -11.39
CA VAL A 47 -8.46 -31.52 -10.51
C VAL A 47 -9.50 -32.61 -10.75
N LYS A 48 -9.15 -33.67 -11.49
CA LYS A 48 -10.03 -34.80 -11.80
C LYS A 48 -10.26 -35.65 -10.57
N ASN A 49 -9.17 -36.02 -9.92
CA ASN A 49 -9.17 -36.83 -8.72
C ASN A 49 -8.03 -36.46 -7.79
N ILE A 50 -8.22 -36.67 -6.51
CA ILE A 50 -7.20 -36.53 -5.47
C ILE A 50 -7.32 -37.65 -4.47
N ASP A 51 -6.25 -38.45 -4.30
CA ASP A 51 -6.14 -39.51 -3.33
C ASP A 51 -5.30 -39.06 -2.12
N THR A 52 -5.97 -38.94 -0.99
CA THR A 52 -5.39 -38.56 0.30
C THR A 52 -5.28 -39.73 1.27
N SER A 53 -5.69 -40.94 0.87
CA SER A 53 -5.85 -42.07 1.76
C SER A 53 -4.56 -42.45 2.50
N ARG A 54 -3.43 -42.51 1.79
CA ARG A 54 -2.11 -42.80 2.38
C ARG A 54 -1.58 -41.64 3.24
N ALA A 55 -1.89 -40.42 2.83
CA ALA A 55 -1.46 -39.22 3.55
C ALA A 55 -2.13 -39.12 4.92
N MET A 56 -3.42 -39.46 5.03
CA MET A 56 -4.16 -39.49 6.28
C MET A 56 -3.65 -40.55 7.29
N LEU A 57 -2.93 -41.57 6.83
CA LEU A 57 -2.35 -42.61 7.72
C LEU A 57 -1.03 -42.15 8.38
N VAL A 58 -0.48 -40.99 7.99
CA VAL A 58 0.75 -40.45 8.61
C VAL A 58 0.45 -40.07 10.07
N PRO A 59 1.19 -40.63 11.03
CA PRO A 59 0.97 -40.33 12.46
C PRO A 59 1.10 -38.84 12.75
N GLY A 60 0.09 -38.27 13.38
CA GLY A 60 0.02 -36.85 13.70
C GLY A 60 -0.80 -35.98 12.71
N MET A 61 -1.25 -36.56 11.60
CA MET A 61 -2.21 -35.87 10.73
C MET A 61 -3.57 -35.77 11.40
N GLU A 62 -4.22 -34.64 11.28
CA GLU A 62 -5.57 -34.38 11.79
C GLU A 62 -6.59 -34.39 10.65
N VAL A 63 -6.36 -33.58 9.60
CA VAL A 63 -7.29 -33.47 8.46
C VAL A 63 -6.54 -33.14 7.16
N ILE A 64 -7.13 -33.51 6.04
CA ILE A 64 -6.79 -33.04 4.70
C ILE A 64 -8.09 -32.64 4.01
N TYR A 65 -8.24 -31.37 3.70
CA TYR A 65 -9.39 -30.85 2.96
C TYR A 65 -9.02 -30.64 1.49
N THR A 66 -9.98 -30.91 0.63
CA THR A 66 -9.86 -30.81 -0.84
C THR A 66 -11.06 -30.05 -1.39
N TRP A 67 -11.14 -29.88 -2.71
CA TRP A 67 -12.30 -29.28 -3.36
C TRP A 67 -13.63 -30.01 -3.03
N LYS A 68 -13.59 -31.27 -2.63
CA LYS A 68 -14.77 -32.06 -2.23
C LYS A 68 -15.39 -31.60 -0.89
N ASP A 69 -14.63 -30.89 -0.09
CA ASP A 69 -15.02 -30.36 1.23
C ASP A 69 -15.59 -28.93 1.16
N VAL A 70 -15.61 -28.34 -0.05
CA VAL A 70 -16.10 -26.98 -0.35
C VAL A 70 -17.22 -27.09 -1.39
N ASP A 71 -18.34 -26.41 -1.14
CA ASP A 71 -19.41 -26.31 -2.14
C ASP A 71 -18.94 -25.50 -3.35
N GLN A 72 -18.75 -26.15 -4.48
CA GLN A 72 -18.23 -25.55 -5.71
C GLN A 72 -19.25 -24.58 -6.36
N ASN A 73 -20.51 -24.64 -5.97
CA ASN A 73 -21.59 -23.75 -6.42
C ASN A 73 -21.87 -22.62 -5.42
N ALA A 74 -21.16 -22.60 -4.29
CA ALA A 74 -21.31 -21.52 -3.32
C ALA A 74 -20.96 -20.16 -3.92
N ARG A 75 -21.47 -19.11 -3.32
CA ARG A 75 -21.03 -17.74 -3.66
C ARG A 75 -19.54 -17.61 -3.44
N ARG A 76 -18.85 -17.11 -4.45
CA ARG A 76 -17.42 -16.83 -4.37
C ARG A 76 -17.13 -15.63 -3.48
N TYR A 77 -15.87 -15.39 -3.14
CA TYR A 77 -15.41 -14.24 -2.36
C TYR A 77 -14.19 -13.60 -3.04
N THR A 78 -13.79 -12.43 -2.58
CA THR A 78 -12.52 -11.80 -2.94
C THR A 78 -11.61 -11.72 -1.72
N GLN A 79 -10.28 -11.71 -1.91
CA GLN A 79 -9.31 -11.51 -0.83
C GLN A 79 -8.89 -10.05 -0.68
N ALA A 80 -9.28 -9.18 -1.59
CA ALA A 80 -8.96 -7.77 -1.53
C ALA A 80 -9.67 -7.07 -0.37
N GLY A 81 -8.90 -6.39 0.46
CA GLY A 81 -9.41 -5.61 1.58
C GLY A 81 -9.36 -4.12 1.31
N GLN A 82 -10.38 -3.60 0.68
CA GLN A 82 -10.56 -2.19 0.39
C GLN A 82 -12.04 -1.82 0.58
N THR A 83 -12.64 -1.05 -0.25
CA THR A 83 -14.02 -0.53 -0.20
C THR A 83 -15.11 -1.53 0.19
N TYR A 84 -16.33 -1.06 0.40
CA TYR A 84 -17.54 -1.88 0.45
C TYR A 84 -18.71 -1.10 -0.19
N PRO A 85 -19.42 -1.68 -1.18
CA PRO A 85 -19.15 -2.99 -1.81
C PRO A 85 -17.76 -3.03 -2.45
N GLU A 86 -17.19 -4.24 -2.50
CA GLU A 86 -15.88 -4.44 -3.10
C GLU A 86 -15.90 -4.16 -4.60
N MET A 87 -14.93 -3.38 -5.08
CA MET A 87 -14.70 -3.16 -6.51
C MET A 87 -14.19 -4.43 -7.21
N SER A 88 -13.51 -5.29 -6.44
CA SER A 88 -12.96 -6.55 -6.95
C SER A 88 -14.06 -7.57 -7.19
N PRO A 89 -14.01 -8.34 -8.29
CA PRO A 89 -14.93 -9.45 -8.52
C PRO A 89 -14.83 -10.52 -7.42
N TYR A 90 -15.96 -11.18 -7.17
CA TYR A 90 -16.05 -12.37 -6.34
C TYR A 90 -15.75 -13.58 -7.22
N ASP A 91 -14.51 -14.02 -7.21
CA ASP A 91 -13.96 -15.00 -8.15
C ASP A 91 -13.26 -16.19 -7.48
N ARG A 92 -13.15 -16.20 -6.12
CA ARG A 92 -12.46 -17.28 -5.37
C ARG A 92 -13.41 -18.20 -4.60
N LEU A 93 -12.99 -19.47 -4.45
CA LEU A 93 -13.42 -20.39 -3.41
C LEU A 93 -12.24 -20.71 -2.48
N VAL A 94 -12.52 -21.23 -1.28
CA VAL A 94 -11.46 -21.64 -0.33
C VAL A 94 -10.55 -22.72 -0.94
N ILE A 95 -11.12 -23.69 -1.64
CA ILE A 95 -10.44 -24.66 -2.50
C ILE A 95 -11.34 -24.83 -3.73
N ASP A 96 -10.82 -24.47 -4.90
CA ASP A 96 -11.51 -24.65 -6.17
C ASP A 96 -11.03 -25.93 -6.85
N ARG A 97 -11.93 -26.63 -7.52
CA ARG A 97 -11.59 -27.74 -8.40
C ARG A 97 -10.81 -27.30 -9.63
N HIS A 98 -11.07 -26.07 -10.12
CA HIS A 98 -10.36 -25.44 -11.21
C HIS A 98 -9.21 -24.61 -10.65
N VAL A 99 -7.97 -25.03 -10.86
CA VAL A 99 -6.77 -24.29 -10.51
C VAL A 99 -6.40 -23.38 -11.66
N ARG A 100 -6.08 -22.09 -11.36
CA ARG A 100 -5.95 -21.02 -12.35
C ARG A 100 -4.56 -20.42 -12.46
N PHE A 101 -3.65 -20.79 -11.56
CA PHE A 101 -2.23 -20.45 -11.70
C PHE A 101 -1.34 -21.52 -11.07
N ALA A 102 -0.08 -21.56 -11.49
CA ALA A 102 0.90 -22.45 -10.88
C ALA A 102 1.28 -21.93 -9.49
N GLY A 103 0.77 -22.59 -8.46
CA GLY A 103 0.79 -22.16 -7.06
C GLY A 103 -0.59 -22.07 -6.40
N ASP A 104 -1.68 -22.24 -7.18
CA ASP A 104 -3.04 -22.25 -6.65
C ASP A 104 -3.28 -23.44 -5.71
N VAL A 105 -4.20 -23.29 -4.75
CA VAL A 105 -4.40 -24.26 -3.67
C VAL A 105 -5.21 -25.47 -4.14
N VAL A 106 -4.65 -26.67 -3.97
CA VAL A 106 -5.27 -27.96 -4.32
C VAL A 106 -5.81 -28.68 -3.08
N ALA A 107 -5.09 -28.58 -1.96
CA ALA A 107 -5.53 -29.16 -0.69
C ALA A 107 -4.97 -28.37 0.50
N ILE A 108 -5.71 -28.39 1.61
CA ILE A 108 -5.32 -27.86 2.92
C ILE A 108 -5.03 -29.04 3.83
N LEU A 109 -3.80 -29.14 4.33
CA LEU A 109 -3.36 -30.16 5.25
C LEU A 109 -3.19 -29.55 6.65
N ALA A 110 -3.63 -30.26 7.69
CA ALA A 110 -3.39 -29.86 9.06
C ALA A 110 -2.96 -31.05 9.91
N GLY A 111 -1.90 -30.88 10.70
CA GLY A 111 -1.35 -31.90 11.57
C GLY A 111 -0.64 -31.29 12.78
N LYS A 112 -0.17 -32.16 13.69
CA LYS A 112 0.42 -31.76 14.98
C LYS A 112 1.75 -30.98 14.84
N ASP A 113 2.51 -31.25 13.77
CA ASP A 113 3.80 -30.64 13.50
C ASP A 113 4.10 -30.58 12.01
N GLU A 114 5.10 -29.79 11.61
CA GLU A 114 5.50 -29.62 10.21
C GLU A 114 5.95 -30.94 9.58
N THR A 115 6.66 -31.78 10.35
CA THR A 115 7.23 -33.04 9.86
C THR A 115 6.15 -33.99 9.39
N CYS A 116 5.06 -34.14 10.17
CA CYS A 116 3.95 -35.03 9.79
C CYS A 116 3.22 -34.48 8.56
N VAL A 117 2.97 -33.15 8.49
CA VAL A 117 2.30 -32.52 7.35
C VAL A 117 3.14 -32.62 6.07
N ASP A 118 4.46 -32.39 6.14
CA ASP A 118 5.35 -32.52 4.98
C ASP A 118 5.45 -33.95 4.45
N LYS A 119 5.46 -34.95 5.37
CA LYS A 119 5.41 -36.37 4.97
C LYS A 119 4.08 -36.71 4.30
N ALA A 120 2.97 -36.28 4.87
CA ALA A 120 1.64 -36.50 4.31
C ALA A 120 1.50 -35.88 2.93
N MET A 121 1.93 -34.62 2.76
CA MET A 121 1.85 -33.89 1.49
C MET A 121 2.51 -34.67 0.34
N LYS A 122 3.66 -35.30 0.58
CA LYS A 122 4.38 -36.12 -0.42
C LYS A 122 3.65 -37.41 -0.83
N LEU A 123 2.68 -37.84 -0.06
CA LEU A 123 1.89 -39.08 -0.32
C LEU A 123 0.60 -38.81 -1.06
N ILE A 124 0.19 -37.55 -1.21
CA ILE A 124 -1.01 -37.18 -1.95
C ILE A 124 -0.75 -37.37 -3.45
N GLN A 125 -1.72 -38.02 -4.10
CA GLN A 125 -1.71 -38.22 -5.56
C GLN A 125 -2.83 -37.37 -6.17
N VAL A 126 -2.50 -36.54 -7.14
CA VAL A 126 -3.46 -35.68 -7.84
C VAL A 126 -3.45 -35.99 -9.32
N GLU A 127 -4.63 -36.24 -9.87
CA GLU A 127 -4.86 -36.38 -11.31
C GLU A 127 -5.43 -35.07 -11.86
N TYR A 128 -4.72 -34.49 -12.81
CA TYR A 128 -5.11 -33.24 -13.45
C TYR A 128 -5.54 -33.46 -14.90
N GLU A 129 -6.56 -32.72 -15.31
CA GLU A 129 -6.80 -32.40 -16.72
C GLU A 129 -6.21 -31.04 -16.99
N VAL A 130 -5.05 -31.00 -17.65
CA VAL A 130 -4.35 -29.77 -17.96
C VAL A 130 -5.04 -29.08 -19.13
N LEU A 131 -5.34 -27.80 -18.96
CA LEU A 131 -6.01 -26.96 -19.96
C LEU A 131 -5.02 -25.98 -20.61
N PRO A 132 -5.33 -25.42 -21.79
CA PRO A 132 -4.60 -24.28 -22.32
C PRO A 132 -4.58 -23.14 -21.30
N ALA A 133 -3.44 -22.42 -21.22
CA ALA A 133 -3.27 -21.32 -20.28
C ALA A 133 -3.01 -19.99 -21.01
N VAL A 134 -3.57 -18.91 -20.50
CA VAL A 134 -3.33 -17.55 -20.96
C VAL A 134 -2.17 -17.00 -20.14
N LEU A 135 -0.96 -16.96 -20.74
CA LEU A 135 0.29 -16.55 -20.07
C LEU A 135 0.82 -15.20 -20.59
N ASP A 136 0.24 -14.64 -21.63
CA ASP A 136 0.57 -13.33 -22.15
C ASP A 136 -0.64 -12.39 -22.00
N PHE A 137 -0.49 -11.36 -21.18
CA PHE A 137 -1.60 -10.44 -20.88
C PHE A 137 -1.99 -9.55 -22.08
N HIS A 138 -1.11 -9.37 -23.07
CA HIS A 138 -1.43 -8.68 -24.31
C HIS A 138 -2.44 -9.45 -25.18
N THR A 139 -2.50 -10.77 -25.03
CA THR A 139 -3.41 -11.64 -25.76
C THR A 139 -4.57 -12.14 -24.90
N ALA A 140 -4.72 -11.63 -23.68
CA ALA A 140 -5.71 -12.13 -22.73
C ALA A 140 -7.13 -11.62 -23.02
N LEU A 141 -7.26 -10.34 -23.42
CA LEU A 141 -8.55 -9.77 -23.79
C LEU A 141 -9.12 -10.49 -24.99
N ASP A 142 -10.40 -10.87 -24.88
CA ASP A 142 -11.13 -11.62 -25.92
C ASP A 142 -10.47 -12.99 -26.31
N ASN A 143 -9.60 -13.54 -25.46
CA ASN A 143 -9.02 -14.84 -25.67
C ASN A 143 -10.09 -15.95 -25.56
N PRO A 144 -10.10 -16.95 -26.46
CA PRO A 144 -11.07 -18.04 -26.39
C PRO A 144 -10.92 -18.93 -25.15
N THR A 145 -9.73 -18.96 -24.52
CA THR A 145 -9.50 -19.62 -23.24
C THR A 145 -9.91 -18.65 -22.11
N LEU A 146 -10.98 -18.99 -21.39
CA LEU A 146 -11.44 -18.17 -20.27
C LEU A 146 -10.77 -18.59 -18.97
N VAL A 147 -10.28 -17.63 -18.21
CA VAL A 147 -9.74 -17.86 -16.86
C VAL A 147 -10.88 -18.13 -15.88
N HIS A 148 -12.03 -17.48 -16.04
CA HIS A 148 -13.24 -17.63 -15.22
C HIS A 148 -14.46 -18.06 -16.05
N PRO A 149 -14.57 -19.35 -16.42
CA PRO A 149 -15.74 -19.83 -17.17
C PRO A 149 -16.97 -20.09 -16.30
N GLU A 150 -16.83 -20.16 -14.96
CA GLU A 150 -17.87 -20.51 -14.01
C GLU A 150 -19.03 -19.50 -13.93
N ASP A 151 -20.25 -19.97 -13.64
CA ASP A 151 -21.46 -19.15 -13.57
C ASP A 151 -21.57 -18.36 -12.25
N ASN A 152 -20.94 -18.82 -11.17
CA ASN A 152 -20.99 -18.17 -9.87
C ASN A 152 -19.90 -17.10 -9.65
N TRP A 153 -19.21 -16.66 -10.70
CA TRP A 153 -18.42 -15.44 -10.71
C TRP A 153 -19.35 -14.21 -10.68
N GLU A 154 -19.00 -13.20 -9.88
CA GLU A 154 -19.86 -12.02 -9.68
C GLU A 154 -19.01 -10.74 -9.51
N ALA A 155 -19.37 -9.66 -10.21
CA ALA A 155 -18.91 -8.30 -9.96
C ALA A 155 -20.01 -7.51 -9.25
N LEU A 156 -19.75 -7.00 -8.04
CA LEU A 156 -20.77 -6.32 -7.23
C LEU A 156 -21.07 -4.90 -7.71
N VAL A 157 -20.10 -4.26 -8.37
CA VAL A 157 -20.19 -2.88 -8.83
C VAL A 157 -20.21 -2.87 -10.37
N PRO A 158 -21.38 -2.69 -11.00
CA PRO A 158 -21.49 -2.74 -12.47
C PRO A 158 -20.58 -1.73 -13.18
N GLY A 159 -20.32 -0.57 -12.57
CA GLY A 159 -19.51 0.51 -13.15
C GLY A 159 -18.03 0.19 -13.33
N ILE A 160 -17.52 -0.95 -12.83
CA ILE A 160 -16.13 -1.34 -13.08
C ILE A 160 -15.87 -1.87 -14.49
N GLY A 161 -16.92 -2.08 -15.31
CA GLY A 161 -16.77 -2.55 -16.69
C GLY A 161 -16.27 -4.00 -16.84
N ALA A 162 -16.45 -4.84 -15.82
CA ALA A 162 -15.97 -6.23 -15.84
C ALA A 162 -16.81 -7.12 -16.77
N ASP A 163 -16.12 -7.98 -17.54
CA ASP A 163 -16.74 -9.03 -18.38
C ASP A 163 -15.86 -10.28 -18.39
N LYS A 164 -16.22 -11.29 -17.59
CA LYS A 164 -15.48 -12.55 -17.50
C LYS A 164 -15.37 -13.30 -18.84
N ASN A 165 -16.33 -13.13 -19.74
CA ASN A 165 -16.35 -13.81 -21.04
C ASN A 165 -15.33 -13.20 -22.03
N ARG A 166 -14.73 -12.09 -21.67
CA ARG A 166 -13.66 -11.41 -22.40
C ARG A 166 -12.32 -11.48 -21.68
N ASN A 167 -12.23 -12.20 -20.56
CA ASN A 167 -11.11 -12.12 -19.59
C ASN A 167 -10.86 -10.69 -19.09
N LEU A 168 -11.88 -9.83 -19.08
CA LEU A 168 -11.80 -8.45 -18.63
C LEU A 168 -12.25 -8.34 -17.17
N CYS A 169 -11.32 -7.98 -16.29
CA CYS A 169 -11.58 -7.78 -14.87
C CYS A 169 -12.14 -6.38 -14.56
N ALA A 170 -11.69 -5.38 -15.31
CA ALA A 170 -12.19 -4.01 -15.21
C ALA A 170 -11.86 -3.21 -16.47
N HIS A 171 -12.70 -2.21 -16.76
CA HIS A 171 -12.48 -1.21 -17.79
C HIS A 171 -12.97 0.14 -17.26
N ASP A 172 -12.17 1.18 -17.45
CA ASP A 172 -12.56 2.55 -17.10
C ASP A 172 -12.01 3.54 -18.12
N GLU A 173 -12.79 4.60 -18.41
CA GLU A 173 -12.41 5.68 -19.31
C GLU A 173 -12.83 7.02 -18.70
N SER A 174 -11.90 7.97 -18.70
CA SER A 174 -12.16 9.35 -18.28
C SER A 174 -11.43 10.33 -19.18
N GLY A 175 -11.95 11.53 -19.32
CA GLY A 175 -11.33 12.54 -20.16
C GLY A 175 -12.04 13.88 -20.12
N GLU A 176 -11.35 14.90 -20.59
CA GLU A 176 -11.87 16.25 -20.78
C GLU A 176 -11.24 16.87 -22.03
N GLY A 177 -12.03 17.60 -22.82
CA GLY A 177 -11.59 18.21 -24.06
C GLY A 177 -11.48 17.23 -25.23
N ASP A 178 -11.10 17.74 -26.42
CA ASP A 178 -10.84 16.93 -27.61
C ASP A 178 -9.35 16.65 -27.73
N ILE A 179 -8.91 15.53 -27.17
CA ILE A 179 -7.51 15.15 -27.11
C ILE A 179 -6.87 15.01 -28.51
N GLU A 180 -7.61 14.51 -29.50
CA GLU A 180 -7.09 14.31 -30.85
C GLU A 180 -6.84 15.69 -31.53
N ALA A 181 -7.79 16.62 -31.41
CA ALA A 181 -7.63 17.97 -31.93
C ALA A 181 -6.50 18.72 -31.24
N VAL A 182 -6.37 18.58 -29.91
CA VAL A 182 -5.31 19.24 -29.13
C VAL A 182 -3.94 18.70 -29.53
N LEU A 183 -3.75 17.38 -29.59
CA LEU A 183 -2.48 16.76 -29.99
C LEU A 183 -2.08 17.12 -31.42
N ALA A 184 -3.04 17.16 -32.38
CA ALA A 184 -2.79 17.55 -33.75
C ALA A 184 -2.33 19.02 -33.89
N GLY A 185 -2.68 19.87 -32.91
CA GLY A 185 -2.29 21.27 -32.84
C GLY A 185 -0.97 21.54 -32.10
N CYS A 186 -0.33 20.53 -31.53
CA CYS A 186 0.92 20.67 -30.80
C CYS A 186 2.15 20.73 -31.72
N ASP A 187 3.17 21.49 -31.33
CA ASP A 187 4.45 21.58 -32.05
C ASP A 187 5.30 20.30 -31.88
N VAL A 188 5.21 19.66 -30.69
CA VAL A 188 5.93 18.44 -30.35
C VAL A 188 4.94 17.47 -29.68
N VAL A 189 4.97 16.21 -30.14
CA VAL A 189 4.23 15.11 -29.53
C VAL A 189 5.21 14.00 -29.19
N ILE A 190 5.15 13.52 -27.96
CA ILE A 190 5.79 12.28 -27.52
C ILE A 190 4.75 11.18 -27.64
N ASP A 191 5.12 10.05 -28.21
CA ASP A 191 4.24 8.92 -28.47
C ASP A 191 5.03 7.61 -28.24
N HIS A 192 4.90 7.03 -27.03
CA HIS A 192 5.63 5.83 -26.65
C HIS A 192 4.83 4.92 -25.73
N THR A 193 5.17 3.64 -25.77
CA THR A 193 4.67 2.62 -24.85
C THR A 193 5.74 2.28 -23.81
N TYR A 194 5.35 2.33 -22.55
CA TYR A 194 6.20 2.01 -21.40
C TYR A 194 5.74 0.73 -20.74
N HIS A 195 6.67 -0.05 -20.21
CA HIS A 195 6.36 -1.32 -19.57
C HIS A 195 7.06 -1.44 -18.22
N THR A 196 6.31 -1.89 -17.21
CA THR A 196 6.84 -2.20 -15.88
C THR A 196 6.50 -3.63 -15.50
N ARG A 197 7.50 -4.40 -15.08
CA ARG A 197 7.33 -5.77 -14.60
C ARG A 197 6.64 -5.81 -13.24
N ALA A 198 6.08 -6.97 -12.91
CA ALA A 198 5.62 -7.27 -11.56
C ALA A 198 6.80 -7.27 -10.57
N CYS A 199 6.55 -6.82 -9.33
CA CYS A 199 7.53 -6.81 -8.25
C CYS A 199 6.93 -7.30 -6.95
N GLN A 200 7.71 -8.04 -6.14
CA GLN A 200 7.30 -8.53 -4.83
C GLN A 200 7.47 -7.45 -3.75
N GLN A 201 6.53 -7.35 -2.81
CA GLN A 201 6.64 -6.46 -1.65
C GLN A 201 7.80 -6.86 -0.74
N ALA A 202 8.15 -8.13 -0.72
CA ALA A 202 9.30 -8.71 -0.04
C ALA A 202 9.46 -8.28 1.44
N MET A 203 8.32 -8.02 2.12
CA MET A 203 8.31 -7.69 3.54
C MET A 203 9.07 -8.74 4.35
N MET A 204 9.79 -8.29 5.40
CA MET A 204 10.64 -9.17 6.22
C MET A 204 9.83 -10.31 6.84
N GLU A 205 8.70 -10.00 7.45
CA GLU A 205 7.75 -10.97 7.97
C GLU A 205 6.84 -11.47 6.85
N THR A 206 6.89 -12.76 6.54
CA THR A 206 6.01 -13.43 5.57
C THR A 206 4.57 -13.47 6.05
N PHE A 207 3.63 -13.92 5.21
CA PHE A 207 2.22 -14.07 5.59
C PHE A 207 2.07 -15.14 6.69
N ARG A 208 1.25 -14.82 7.72
CA ARG A 208 1.03 -15.73 8.85
C ARG A 208 -0.25 -15.40 9.61
N THR A 209 -0.92 -16.44 10.06
CA THR A 209 -2.20 -16.34 10.77
C THR A 209 -2.36 -17.49 11.75
N TYR A 210 -2.90 -17.20 12.93
CA TYR A 210 -3.32 -18.15 13.94
C TYR A 210 -4.81 -18.02 14.18
N CYS A 211 -5.50 -19.15 14.32
CA CYS A 211 -6.92 -19.22 14.59
C CYS A 211 -7.23 -20.12 15.77
N SER A 212 -8.23 -19.74 16.57
CA SER A 212 -8.76 -20.53 17.68
C SER A 212 -10.25 -20.31 17.84
N ILE A 213 -10.93 -21.15 18.64
CA ILE A 213 -12.32 -20.92 19.04
C ILE A 213 -12.32 -20.36 20.47
N ASP A 214 -13.02 -19.25 20.68
CA ASP A 214 -13.15 -18.62 22.01
C ASP A 214 -14.22 -19.33 22.89
N ALA A 215 -14.35 -18.86 24.12
CA ALA A 215 -15.29 -19.43 25.09
C ALA A 215 -16.78 -19.31 24.65
N TYR A 216 -17.09 -18.45 23.71
CA TYR A 216 -18.43 -18.25 23.15
C TYR A 216 -18.65 -19.00 21.82
N GLY A 217 -17.69 -19.83 21.40
CA GLY A 217 -17.75 -20.58 20.15
C GLY A 217 -17.44 -19.75 18.91
N ARG A 218 -16.90 -18.53 19.07
CA ARG A 218 -16.54 -17.64 17.97
C ARG A 218 -15.14 -17.97 17.44
N LEU A 219 -14.93 -17.73 16.16
CA LEU A 219 -13.63 -17.84 15.51
C LEU A 219 -12.78 -16.60 15.88
N ASN A 220 -11.69 -16.86 16.57
CA ASN A 220 -10.71 -15.87 16.98
C ASN A 220 -9.50 -15.94 16.05
N VAL A 221 -9.21 -14.86 15.35
CA VAL A 221 -8.14 -14.77 14.35
C VAL A 221 -7.12 -13.74 14.79
N LEU A 222 -5.88 -14.19 14.97
CA LEU A 222 -4.73 -13.32 15.14
C LEU A 222 -3.93 -13.37 13.86
N SER A 223 -3.85 -12.25 13.14
CA SER A 223 -3.17 -12.19 11.84
C SER A 223 -2.26 -10.99 11.72
N SER A 224 -1.15 -11.18 11.00
CA SER A 224 -0.29 -10.10 10.55
C SER A 224 -0.93 -9.40 9.34
N THR A 225 -1.98 -8.61 9.60
CA THR A 225 -2.83 -7.95 8.60
C THR A 225 -2.92 -6.44 8.80
N GLN A 226 -3.01 -5.68 7.69
CA GLN A 226 -3.24 -4.23 7.69
C GLN A 226 -4.71 -3.85 7.88
N ILE A 227 -5.65 -4.83 7.78
CA ILE A 227 -7.05 -4.59 7.48
C ILE A 227 -8.00 -5.46 8.34
N VAL A 228 -7.88 -5.39 9.67
CA VAL A 228 -8.61 -6.32 10.57
C VAL A 228 -10.12 -6.38 10.29
N PHE A 229 -10.78 -5.25 10.00
CA PHE A 229 -12.22 -5.19 9.74
C PHE A 229 -12.60 -5.77 8.38
N HIS A 230 -11.79 -5.50 7.33
CA HIS A 230 -11.98 -6.14 6.03
C HIS A 230 -11.64 -7.64 6.08
N CYS A 231 -10.57 -8.03 6.78
CA CYS A 231 -10.24 -9.44 7.00
C CYS A 231 -11.41 -10.19 7.63
N ARG A 232 -12.07 -9.63 8.67
CA ARG A 232 -13.30 -10.20 9.25
C ARG A 232 -14.40 -10.41 8.21
N ARG A 233 -14.63 -9.42 7.33
CA ARG A 233 -15.63 -9.51 6.26
C ARG A 233 -15.27 -10.58 5.23
N ILE A 234 -14.01 -10.63 4.80
CA ILE A 234 -13.50 -11.63 3.86
C ILE A 234 -13.69 -13.04 4.41
N LEU A 235 -13.31 -13.27 5.67
CA LEU A 235 -13.48 -14.56 6.33
C LEU A 235 -14.95 -14.96 6.47
N ALA A 236 -15.83 -14.01 6.80
CA ALA A 236 -17.27 -14.25 6.88
C ALA A 236 -17.84 -14.70 5.53
N ASN A 237 -17.42 -14.04 4.44
CA ASN A 237 -17.82 -14.40 3.09
C ASN A 237 -17.25 -15.77 2.66
N ALA A 238 -15.96 -16.00 2.89
CA ALA A 238 -15.29 -17.25 2.51
C ALA A 238 -15.81 -18.49 3.26
N LEU A 239 -16.18 -18.33 4.54
CA LEU A 239 -16.66 -19.41 5.39
C LEU A 239 -18.20 -19.51 5.45
N HIS A 240 -18.91 -18.56 4.85
CA HIS A 240 -20.37 -18.44 4.89
C HIS A 240 -20.93 -18.42 6.33
N ILE A 241 -20.29 -17.65 7.23
CA ILE A 241 -20.70 -17.48 8.62
C ILE A 241 -20.91 -15.98 8.96
N PRO A 242 -21.77 -15.68 9.95
CA PRO A 242 -21.99 -14.29 10.35
C PRO A 242 -20.71 -13.59 10.83
N LYS A 243 -20.54 -12.31 10.49
CA LYS A 243 -19.40 -11.50 10.96
C LYS A 243 -19.30 -11.45 12.49
N SER A 244 -20.42 -11.53 13.20
CA SER A 244 -20.48 -11.58 14.67
C SER A 244 -19.80 -12.83 15.26
N MET A 245 -19.62 -13.88 14.48
CA MET A 245 -18.93 -15.10 14.87
C MET A 245 -17.41 -15.04 14.66
N ILE A 246 -16.87 -13.88 14.25
CA ILE A 246 -15.46 -13.72 13.95
C ILE A 246 -14.91 -12.48 14.67
N ARG A 247 -13.82 -12.67 15.41
CA ARG A 247 -12.95 -11.59 15.90
C ARG A 247 -11.64 -11.67 15.16
N VAL A 248 -11.13 -10.52 14.70
CA VAL A 248 -9.79 -10.39 14.10
C VAL A 248 -9.00 -9.35 14.88
N ALA A 249 -7.81 -9.73 15.30
CA ALA A 249 -6.86 -8.85 15.95
C ALA A 249 -5.48 -9.02 15.29
N LYS A 250 -4.61 -8.02 15.46
CA LYS A 250 -3.24 -8.07 14.96
C LYS A 250 -2.21 -8.00 16.09
N PRO A 251 -1.10 -8.75 16.00
CA PRO A 251 0.11 -8.50 16.82
C PRO A 251 0.91 -7.35 16.21
N ARG A 252 2.17 -7.15 16.62
CA ARG A 252 3.09 -6.31 15.86
C ARG A 252 3.34 -6.93 14.47
N ILE A 253 3.38 -6.07 13.43
CA ILE A 253 3.50 -6.49 12.03
C ILE A 253 4.91 -6.16 11.52
N GLY A 254 5.59 -7.16 10.97
CA GLY A 254 6.95 -7.06 10.44
C GLY A 254 7.01 -6.62 8.97
N GLY A 255 6.33 -5.50 8.65
CA GLY A 255 6.20 -4.96 7.30
C GLY A 255 4.96 -5.46 6.56
N GLY A 256 4.43 -4.62 5.70
CA GLY A 256 3.28 -4.93 4.85
C GLY A 256 3.45 -4.44 3.43
N VAL A 257 3.76 -3.16 3.26
CA VAL A 257 3.99 -2.50 1.96
C VAL A 257 2.79 -2.66 0.99
N GLY A 258 1.60 -2.96 1.53
CA GLY A 258 0.41 -3.29 0.75
C GLY A 258 0.10 -4.79 0.66
N ALA A 259 1.09 -5.69 0.78
CA ALA A 259 0.87 -7.14 0.67
C ALA A 259 -0.21 -7.65 1.64
N LYS A 260 -0.22 -7.13 2.87
CA LYS A 260 -1.14 -7.54 3.93
C LYS A 260 -2.47 -6.77 3.94
N GLN A 261 -2.76 -6.06 2.85
CA GLN A 261 -4.07 -5.53 2.48
C GLN A 261 -4.92 -6.57 1.73
N THR A 262 -4.33 -7.70 1.37
CA THR A 262 -4.98 -8.88 0.83
C THR A 262 -4.96 -9.98 1.89
N SER A 263 -6.09 -10.68 2.11
CA SER A 263 -6.16 -11.83 3.02
C SER A 263 -5.60 -13.08 2.34
N VAL A 264 -4.28 -13.14 2.16
CA VAL A 264 -3.58 -14.17 1.37
C VAL A 264 -3.62 -15.55 2.02
N CYS A 265 -3.44 -15.62 3.35
CA CYS A 265 -3.34 -16.90 4.06
C CYS A 265 -4.39 -17.11 5.14
N GLU A 266 -5.12 -16.09 5.55
CA GLU A 266 -6.02 -16.08 6.70
C GLU A 266 -7.14 -17.10 6.58
N VAL A 267 -7.68 -17.29 5.39
CA VAL A 267 -8.83 -18.16 5.15
C VAL A 267 -8.53 -19.62 5.44
N TYR A 268 -7.30 -20.09 5.26
CA TYR A 268 -6.95 -21.52 5.39
C TYR A 268 -6.94 -22.01 6.83
N PRO A 269 -6.21 -21.42 7.79
CA PRO A 269 -6.31 -21.80 9.18
C PRO A 269 -7.69 -21.48 9.77
N ALA A 270 -8.36 -20.44 9.29
CA ALA A 270 -9.74 -20.13 9.69
C ALA A 270 -10.70 -21.26 9.30
N PHE A 271 -10.59 -21.79 8.09
CA PHE A 271 -11.38 -22.93 7.62
C PHE A 271 -11.09 -24.20 8.44
N VAL A 272 -9.81 -24.52 8.67
CA VAL A 272 -9.40 -25.66 9.49
C VAL A 272 -9.97 -25.55 10.91
N THR A 273 -9.73 -24.42 11.58
CA THR A 273 -10.19 -24.19 12.96
C THR A 273 -11.72 -24.21 13.06
N TRP A 274 -12.42 -23.60 12.08
CA TRP A 274 -13.88 -23.60 12.09
C TRP A 274 -14.48 -25.00 11.94
N LYS A 275 -13.87 -25.85 11.10
CA LYS A 275 -14.31 -27.23 10.88
C LYS A 275 -13.93 -28.18 12.04
N THR A 276 -12.67 -28.11 12.49
CA THR A 276 -12.14 -29.04 13.52
C THR A 276 -12.42 -28.60 14.96
N LYS A 277 -12.71 -27.33 15.18
CA LYS A 277 -12.78 -26.66 16.49
C LYS A 277 -11.44 -26.70 17.27
N LYS A 278 -10.35 -27.04 16.60
CA LYS A 278 -8.98 -27.03 17.16
C LYS A 278 -8.23 -25.80 16.71
N PRO A 279 -7.34 -25.25 17.57
CA PRO A 279 -6.49 -24.13 17.15
C PRO A 279 -5.56 -24.55 16.02
N SER A 280 -5.32 -23.64 15.08
CA SER A 280 -4.42 -23.89 13.95
C SER A 280 -3.66 -22.64 13.54
N LYS A 281 -2.49 -22.83 12.91
CA LYS A 281 -1.68 -21.74 12.36
C LYS A 281 -1.13 -22.09 10.99
N ILE A 282 -0.94 -21.04 10.19
CA ILE A 282 -0.21 -21.09 8.92
C ILE A 282 0.90 -20.04 8.95
N ILE A 283 2.08 -20.39 8.45
CA ILE A 283 3.22 -19.50 8.25
C ILE A 283 3.77 -19.80 6.87
N TYR A 284 3.65 -18.82 5.94
CA TYR A 284 4.25 -18.96 4.63
C TYR A 284 5.76 -18.90 4.73
N THR A 285 6.42 -19.82 4.07
CA THR A 285 7.85 -19.72 3.79
C THR A 285 8.13 -18.54 2.86
N ARG A 286 9.38 -18.13 2.72
CA ARG A 286 9.76 -17.12 1.72
C ARG A 286 9.43 -17.59 0.29
N PHE A 287 9.64 -18.87 0.00
CA PHE A 287 9.24 -19.46 -1.27
C PHE A 287 7.74 -19.27 -1.56
N GLU A 288 6.87 -19.61 -0.62
CA GLU A 288 5.41 -19.43 -0.79
C GLU A 288 5.04 -17.95 -0.92
N SER A 289 5.68 -17.06 -0.17
CA SER A 289 5.46 -15.62 -0.29
C SER A 289 5.90 -15.06 -1.65
N GLN A 290 6.89 -15.68 -2.32
CA GLN A 290 7.34 -15.27 -3.64
C GLN A 290 6.51 -15.89 -4.77
N THR A 291 5.93 -17.08 -4.57
CA THR A 291 5.31 -17.85 -5.65
C THR A 291 3.80 -17.99 -5.56
N ALA A 292 3.18 -17.57 -4.45
CA ALA A 292 1.75 -17.73 -4.20
C ALA A 292 1.19 -16.61 -3.32
N SER A 293 1.57 -15.38 -3.62
CA SER A 293 1.06 -14.16 -2.97
C SER A 293 0.43 -13.21 -4.00
N THR A 294 0.56 -11.91 -3.78
CA THR A 294 -0.03 -10.87 -4.63
C THR A 294 0.99 -9.76 -4.91
N PRO A 295 1.92 -9.95 -5.86
CA PRO A 295 2.91 -8.94 -6.24
C PRO A 295 2.27 -7.70 -6.86
N ARG A 296 3.08 -6.66 -7.14
CA ARG A 296 2.66 -5.49 -7.94
C ARG A 296 2.19 -5.94 -9.33
N HIS A 297 1.17 -5.29 -9.85
CA HIS A 297 0.68 -5.49 -11.23
C HIS A 297 1.78 -5.19 -12.25
N GLU A 298 1.95 -6.07 -13.21
CA GLU A 298 2.64 -5.79 -14.46
C GLU A 298 1.73 -4.91 -15.31
N MET A 299 2.28 -3.80 -15.88
CA MET A 299 1.50 -2.84 -16.65
C MET A 299 2.23 -2.40 -17.90
N GLU A 300 1.49 -2.23 -18.98
CA GLU A 300 1.89 -1.51 -20.17
C GLU A 300 1.11 -0.20 -20.26
N MET A 301 1.81 0.92 -20.50
CA MET A 301 1.25 2.26 -20.55
C MET A 301 1.64 2.92 -21.87
N HIS A 302 0.67 3.20 -22.72
CA HIS A 302 0.86 3.98 -23.93
C HIS A 302 0.56 5.45 -23.62
N VAL A 303 1.54 6.32 -23.83
CA VAL A 303 1.46 7.76 -23.55
C VAL A 303 1.60 8.52 -24.84
N ARG A 304 0.64 9.43 -25.12
CA ARG A 304 0.79 10.52 -26.08
C ARG A 304 0.74 11.84 -25.32
N LEU A 305 1.81 12.63 -25.40
CA LEU A 305 1.95 13.89 -24.67
C LEU A 305 2.33 14.98 -25.65
N GLY A 306 1.49 16.01 -25.78
CA GLY A 306 1.66 17.12 -26.71
C GLY A 306 1.94 18.43 -26.03
N ALA A 307 2.86 19.24 -26.62
CA ALA A 307 3.23 20.54 -26.11
C ALA A 307 3.51 21.54 -27.23
N THR A 308 3.48 22.83 -26.86
CA THR A 308 4.00 23.90 -27.71
C THR A 308 5.53 23.94 -27.70
N LYS A 309 6.14 24.59 -28.70
CA LYS A 309 7.60 24.85 -28.73
C LYS A 309 8.13 25.63 -27.52
N ASP A 310 7.25 26.38 -26.85
CA ASP A 310 7.62 27.13 -25.64
C ASP A 310 7.50 26.27 -24.36
N GLY A 311 7.24 24.96 -24.52
CA GLY A 311 7.19 23.99 -23.43
C GLY A 311 5.90 24.04 -22.60
N ILE A 312 4.77 24.45 -23.17
CA ILE A 312 3.46 24.35 -22.51
C ILE A 312 2.80 23.04 -22.93
N ILE A 313 2.62 22.14 -21.98
CA ILE A 313 1.91 20.87 -22.17
C ILE A 313 0.42 21.16 -22.39
N LYS A 314 -0.12 20.70 -23.50
CA LYS A 314 -1.49 20.94 -23.93
C LYS A 314 -2.41 19.75 -23.79
N GLY A 315 -1.88 18.55 -24.04
CA GLY A 315 -2.67 17.32 -24.02
C GLY A 315 -1.90 16.14 -23.50
N ILE A 316 -2.56 15.29 -22.70
CA ILE A 316 -2.03 14.03 -22.21
C ILE A 316 -3.06 12.94 -22.43
N ASP A 317 -2.66 11.92 -23.20
CA ASP A 317 -3.46 10.73 -23.47
C ASP A 317 -2.69 9.52 -22.94
N LEU A 318 -3.31 8.77 -22.03
CA LEU A 318 -2.72 7.62 -21.39
C LEU A 318 -3.67 6.42 -21.50
N HIS A 319 -3.19 5.34 -22.08
CA HIS A 319 -3.87 4.04 -22.06
C HIS A 319 -3.04 3.04 -21.27
N THR A 320 -3.63 2.43 -20.23
CA THR A 320 -2.97 1.45 -19.37
C THR A 320 -3.62 0.08 -19.51
N LEU A 321 -2.83 -0.93 -19.90
CA LEU A 321 -3.20 -2.34 -19.84
C LEU A 321 -2.52 -2.98 -18.61
N SER A 322 -3.32 -3.60 -17.73
CA SER A 322 -2.84 -4.17 -16.47
C SER A 322 -3.13 -5.66 -16.36
N ASN A 323 -2.13 -6.44 -15.96
CA ASN A 323 -2.25 -7.88 -15.69
C ASN A 323 -2.63 -8.12 -14.23
N THR A 324 -3.85 -8.59 -13.96
CA THR A 324 -4.27 -8.94 -12.60
C THR A 324 -3.95 -10.39 -12.22
N GLY A 325 -3.50 -11.22 -13.17
CA GLY A 325 -3.29 -12.64 -12.93
C GLY A 325 -4.60 -13.43 -12.84
N ALA A 326 -4.60 -14.51 -12.08
CA ALA A 326 -5.69 -15.47 -12.03
C ALA A 326 -6.94 -14.98 -11.29
N TYR A 327 -6.84 -13.95 -10.48
CA TYR A 327 -7.95 -13.39 -9.70
C TYR A 327 -7.90 -11.87 -9.70
N GLY A 328 -9.06 -11.23 -9.60
CA GLY A 328 -9.21 -9.78 -9.75
C GLY A 328 -8.55 -8.97 -8.65
N GLU A 329 -8.63 -9.44 -7.41
CA GLU A 329 -8.00 -8.81 -6.22
C GLU A 329 -8.10 -7.28 -6.25
N HIS A 330 -6.96 -6.57 -6.29
CA HIS A 330 -6.89 -5.11 -6.34
C HIS A 330 -6.84 -4.53 -7.76
N GLY A 331 -6.94 -5.36 -8.81
CA GLY A 331 -6.80 -4.92 -10.20
C GLY A 331 -7.67 -3.72 -10.57
N PRO A 332 -9.00 -3.75 -10.34
CA PRO A 332 -9.90 -2.65 -10.73
C PRO A 332 -9.54 -1.29 -10.15
N THR A 333 -9.05 -1.25 -8.91
CA THR A 333 -8.70 0.00 -8.22
C THR A 333 -7.26 0.44 -8.45
N THR A 334 -6.35 -0.51 -8.68
CA THR A 334 -4.92 -0.21 -8.89
C THR A 334 -4.69 0.48 -10.22
N VAL A 335 -5.30 0.00 -11.30
CA VAL A 335 -5.06 0.50 -12.65
C VAL A 335 -5.47 1.97 -12.79
N GLY A 336 -6.59 2.38 -12.21
CA GLY A 336 -7.09 3.76 -12.26
C GLY A 336 -6.11 4.79 -11.73
N LEU A 337 -5.31 4.42 -10.71
CA LEU A 337 -4.35 5.35 -10.15
C LEU A 337 -3.13 5.60 -11.07
N SER A 338 -2.92 4.80 -12.12
CA SER A 338 -1.88 5.07 -13.12
C SER A 338 -2.13 6.37 -13.87
N GLY A 339 -3.38 6.70 -14.18
CA GLY A 339 -3.78 7.97 -14.80
C GLY A 339 -4.07 9.07 -13.79
N HIS A 340 -4.95 8.79 -12.81
CA HIS A 340 -5.43 9.80 -11.86
C HIS A 340 -4.37 10.32 -10.87
N LYS A 341 -3.14 9.79 -10.88
CA LYS A 341 -2.01 10.27 -10.07
C LYS A 341 -0.82 10.75 -10.89
N SER A 342 -0.85 10.61 -12.22
CA SER A 342 0.23 11.09 -13.10
C SER A 342 -0.18 12.31 -13.91
N ILE A 343 -1.33 12.27 -14.57
CA ILE A 343 -1.84 13.36 -15.41
C ILE A 343 -2.08 14.66 -14.62
N PRO A 344 -2.66 14.65 -13.40
CA PRO A 344 -3.02 15.87 -12.67
C PRO A 344 -1.84 16.76 -12.27
N LEU A 345 -0.60 16.26 -12.27
CA LEU A 345 0.59 17.07 -11.99
C LEU A 345 0.75 18.27 -12.93
N TYR A 346 0.16 18.19 -14.12
CA TYR A 346 0.31 19.18 -15.19
C TYR A 346 -0.99 19.98 -15.38
N GLY A 347 -1.21 20.97 -14.52
CA GLY A 347 -2.45 21.75 -14.40
C GLY A 347 -2.82 22.63 -15.60
N LYS A 348 -1.93 22.75 -16.63
CA LYS A 348 -2.17 23.56 -17.84
C LYS A 348 -2.61 22.75 -19.06
N ALA A 349 -2.78 21.47 -18.94
CA ALA A 349 -3.28 20.62 -20.01
C ALA A 349 -4.71 21.05 -20.39
N GLU A 350 -4.95 21.28 -21.68
CA GLU A 350 -6.26 21.69 -22.23
C GLU A 350 -7.19 20.49 -22.48
N ALA A 351 -6.60 19.32 -22.66
CA ALA A 351 -7.32 18.06 -22.79
C ALA A 351 -6.54 16.92 -22.17
N PHE A 352 -7.28 15.95 -21.63
CA PHE A 352 -6.72 14.64 -21.27
C PHE A 352 -7.69 13.52 -21.65
N ARG A 353 -7.14 12.35 -21.90
CA ARG A 353 -7.86 11.09 -21.94
C ARG A 353 -7.09 10.05 -21.15
N PHE A 354 -7.80 9.31 -20.33
CA PHE A 354 -7.27 8.16 -19.64
C PHE A 354 -8.16 6.95 -19.88
N VAL A 355 -7.60 5.87 -20.41
CA VAL A 355 -8.28 4.58 -20.61
C VAL A 355 -7.50 3.51 -19.86
N SER A 356 -8.20 2.62 -19.18
CA SER A 356 -7.57 1.53 -18.46
C SER A 356 -8.32 0.21 -18.63
N ASP A 357 -7.55 -0.84 -18.92
CA ASP A 357 -8.03 -2.21 -19.02
C ASP A 357 -7.27 -3.11 -18.05
N VAL A 358 -8.00 -3.97 -17.33
CA VAL A 358 -7.43 -4.98 -16.44
C VAL A 358 -7.84 -6.35 -16.96
N VAL A 359 -6.86 -7.19 -17.26
CA VAL A 359 -7.13 -8.50 -17.85
C VAL A 359 -6.71 -9.64 -16.92
N TYR A 360 -7.49 -10.73 -16.97
CA TYR A 360 -7.16 -11.99 -16.31
C TYR A 360 -6.13 -12.79 -17.12
N THR A 361 -5.20 -13.42 -16.41
CA THR A 361 -4.25 -14.41 -16.97
C THR A 361 -4.10 -15.60 -16.04
N ASN A 362 -3.42 -16.65 -16.48
CA ASN A 362 -3.10 -17.80 -15.64
C ASN A 362 -1.76 -17.63 -14.89
N HIS A 363 -1.45 -16.40 -14.48
CA HIS A 363 -0.33 -16.09 -13.59
C HIS A 363 -0.80 -15.93 -12.14
N MET A 364 0.16 -15.90 -11.21
CA MET A 364 -0.09 -15.50 -9.82
C MET A 364 -0.84 -14.17 -9.78
N SER A 365 -1.87 -14.05 -8.93
CA SER A 365 -2.69 -12.82 -8.84
C SER A 365 -1.85 -11.65 -8.41
N SER A 366 -2.13 -10.50 -8.99
CA SER A 366 -1.52 -9.24 -8.56
C SER A 366 -2.33 -8.58 -7.46
N GLY A 367 -1.70 -7.72 -6.67
CA GLY A 367 -2.35 -7.08 -5.53
C GLY A 367 -1.77 -5.73 -5.16
N ALA A 368 -2.06 -5.29 -3.94
CA ALA A 368 -1.62 -4.01 -3.46
C ALA A 368 -0.10 -3.97 -3.19
N TYR A 369 0.53 -2.94 -3.69
CA TYR A 369 1.91 -2.59 -3.39
C TYR A 369 2.01 -1.06 -3.26
N ARG A 370 2.82 -0.56 -2.32
CA ARG A 370 3.09 0.86 -2.08
C ARG A 370 3.17 1.65 -3.39
N GLY A 371 2.40 2.76 -3.51
CA GLY A 371 2.25 3.53 -4.74
C GLY A 371 1.09 3.10 -5.64
N TYR A 372 0.55 1.89 -5.52
CA TYR A 372 -0.73 1.38 -5.99
C TYR A 372 -1.15 1.82 -7.40
N GLY A 373 -0.31 1.54 -8.41
CA GLY A 373 -0.55 1.92 -9.81
C GLY A 373 0.03 3.28 -10.20
N ALA A 374 0.03 4.26 -9.30
CA ALA A 374 0.63 5.57 -9.55
C ALA A 374 2.12 5.47 -9.92
N THR A 375 2.86 4.56 -9.29
CA THR A 375 4.29 4.33 -9.57
C THR A 375 4.55 4.02 -11.05
N GLN A 376 3.73 3.17 -11.64
CA GLN A 376 3.84 2.78 -13.05
C GLN A 376 3.42 3.94 -13.98
N GLY A 377 2.27 4.56 -13.71
CA GLY A 377 1.78 5.70 -14.51
C GLY A 377 2.73 6.88 -14.46
N LEU A 378 3.31 7.17 -13.30
CA LEU A 378 4.31 8.24 -13.15
C LEU A 378 5.61 7.91 -13.86
N PHE A 379 6.05 6.65 -13.86
CA PHE A 379 7.19 6.26 -14.72
C PHE A 379 6.93 6.62 -16.18
N ALA A 380 5.78 6.28 -16.72
CA ALA A 380 5.45 6.52 -18.12
C ALA A 380 5.31 8.03 -18.43
N VAL A 381 4.49 8.75 -17.68
CA VAL A 381 4.22 10.18 -17.94
C VAL A 381 5.46 11.04 -17.67
N GLU A 382 6.16 10.82 -16.57
CA GLU A 382 7.37 11.60 -16.23
C GLU A 382 8.54 11.33 -17.17
N SER A 383 8.69 10.08 -17.67
CA SER A 383 9.68 9.77 -18.71
C SER A 383 9.34 10.44 -20.03
N ALA A 384 8.04 10.51 -20.38
CA ALA A 384 7.59 11.27 -21.56
C ALA A 384 7.86 12.78 -21.41
N VAL A 385 7.69 13.33 -20.21
CA VAL A 385 8.01 14.75 -19.92
C VAL A 385 9.51 15.00 -19.99
N ASN A 386 10.36 14.09 -19.50
CA ASN A 386 11.81 14.18 -19.64
C ASN A 386 12.24 14.14 -21.12
N GLU A 387 11.62 13.26 -21.92
CA GLU A 387 11.88 13.22 -23.37
C GLU A 387 11.40 14.51 -24.08
N LEU A 388 10.27 15.09 -23.65
CA LEU A 388 9.79 16.36 -24.16
C LEU A 388 10.80 17.49 -23.88
N ALA A 389 11.34 17.56 -22.66
CA ALA A 389 12.37 18.53 -22.29
C ALA A 389 13.60 18.44 -23.21
N ASP A 390 14.06 17.23 -23.44
CA ASP A 390 15.20 16.95 -24.33
C ASP A 390 14.92 17.38 -25.79
N LYS A 391 13.75 17.01 -26.35
CA LYS A 391 13.35 17.42 -27.71
C LYS A 391 13.19 18.93 -27.88
N LEU A 392 12.80 19.65 -26.82
CA LEU A 392 12.69 21.09 -26.82
C LEU A 392 14.03 21.80 -26.54
N GLY A 393 15.07 21.06 -26.12
CA GLY A 393 16.32 21.65 -25.64
C GLY A 393 16.14 22.49 -24.39
N MET A 394 15.19 22.14 -23.53
CA MET A 394 14.80 22.84 -22.31
C MET A 394 15.22 22.04 -21.09
N ASP A 395 15.65 22.74 -20.03
CA ASP A 395 15.92 22.10 -18.75
C ASP A 395 14.65 21.43 -18.18
N PRO A 396 14.71 20.19 -17.69
CA PRO A 396 13.52 19.48 -17.21
C PRO A 396 12.89 20.12 -15.96
N PHE A 397 13.65 20.84 -15.12
CA PHE A 397 13.08 21.63 -14.03
C PHE A 397 12.32 22.86 -14.56
N GLU A 398 12.89 23.57 -15.55
CA GLU A 398 12.23 24.71 -16.19
C GLU A 398 10.93 24.29 -16.87
N LEU A 399 10.94 23.18 -17.61
CA LEU A 399 9.74 22.65 -18.26
C LEU A 399 8.63 22.38 -17.23
N ARG A 400 8.98 21.76 -16.10
CA ARG A 400 8.02 21.46 -15.03
C ARG A 400 7.48 22.72 -14.36
N GLN A 401 8.33 23.69 -14.02
CA GLN A 401 7.88 24.96 -13.43
C GLN A 401 6.83 25.68 -14.27
N ARG A 402 6.88 25.53 -15.60
CA ARG A 402 5.90 26.13 -16.51
C ARG A 402 4.54 25.44 -16.48
N ASN A 403 4.49 24.18 -16.05
CA ASN A 403 3.33 23.29 -16.25
C ASN A 403 2.71 22.74 -14.97
N ILE A 404 3.38 22.83 -13.82
CA ILE A 404 2.90 22.22 -12.57
C ILE A 404 1.58 22.82 -12.08
N VAL A 405 0.85 21.99 -11.34
CA VAL A 405 -0.31 22.41 -10.57
C VAL A 405 0.11 23.22 -9.34
N HIS A 406 -0.69 24.22 -8.99
CA HIS A 406 -0.49 25.09 -7.82
C HIS A 406 -1.66 24.97 -6.84
N GLU A 407 -1.48 25.56 -5.66
CA GLU A 407 -2.57 25.72 -4.69
C GLU A 407 -3.71 26.55 -5.30
N GLY A 408 -4.94 26.06 -5.15
CA GLY A 408 -6.15 26.66 -5.72
C GLY A 408 -6.52 26.19 -7.12
N ASP A 409 -5.62 25.48 -7.83
CA ASP A 409 -5.95 24.92 -9.14
C ASP A 409 -6.97 23.77 -9.03
N VAL A 410 -7.86 23.70 -10.01
CA VAL A 410 -8.73 22.53 -10.22
C VAL A 410 -7.94 21.49 -10.99
N MET A 411 -8.08 20.23 -10.61
CA MET A 411 -7.39 19.09 -11.22
C MET A 411 -8.42 18.17 -11.90
N PRO A 412 -8.77 18.39 -13.17
CA PRO A 412 -9.82 17.61 -13.86
C PRO A 412 -9.54 16.11 -13.85
N ALA A 413 -8.31 15.71 -14.16
CA ALA A 413 -7.88 14.31 -14.13
C ALA A 413 -7.77 13.70 -12.73
N TYR A 414 -7.97 14.49 -11.68
CA TYR A 414 -8.09 14.06 -10.29
C TYR A 414 -9.51 14.30 -9.77
N TYR A 415 -10.47 13.79 -10.50
CA TYR A 415 -11.91 13.88 -10.19
C TYR A 415 -12.43 15.32 -10.01
N GLY A 416 -11.77 16.32 -10.60
CA GLY A 416 -12.13 17.73 -10.47
C GLY A 416 -11.88 18.34 -9.09
N GLN A 417 -11.09 17.68 -8.23
CA GLN A 417 -10.75 18.21 -6.91
C GLN A 417 -9.88 19.48 -7.03
N VAL A 418 -10.11 20.40 -6.09
CA VAL A 418 -9.27 21.58 -5.93
C VAL A 418 -8.02 21.20 -5.14
N ASN A 419 -6.85 21.65 -5.58
CA ASN A 419 -5.59 21.48 -4.87
C ASN A 419 -5.55 22.45 -3.66
N THR A 420 -5.94 21.97 -2.48
CA THR A 420 -6.14 22.81 -1.29
C THR A 420 -4.85 23.22 -0.59
N SER A 421 -3.74 22.52 -0.86
CA SER A 421 -2.41 22.82 -0.32
C SER A 421 -1.31 22.28 -1.22
N CYS A 422 -0.29 23.10 -1.53
CA CYS A 422 0.77 22.71 -2.47
C CYS A 422 2.09 23.44 -2.19
N ALA A 423 3.17 22.67 -2.14
CA ALA A 423 4.55 23.17 -2.08
C ALA A 423 5.41 22.59 -3.22
N LEU A 424 4.80 22.15 -4.32
CA LEU A 424 5.49 21.49 -5.42
C LEU A 424 6.55 22.37 -6.09
N ASP A 425 6.28 23.66 -6.23
CA ASP A 425 7.21 24.67 -6.72
C ASP A 425 8.47 24.78 -5.83
N ARG A 426 8.29 24.77 -4.50
CA ARG A 426 9.40 24.78 -3.55
C ARG A 426 10.17 23.47 -3.56
N CYS A 427 9.47 22.34 -3.69
CA CYS A 427 10.12 21.04 -3.85
C CYS A 427 11.03 21.00 -5.08
N LEU A 428 10.57 21.54 -6.24
CA LEU A 428 11.41 21.67 -7.45
C LEU A 428 12.68 22.48 -7.15
N LYS A 429 12.53 23.66 -6.56
CA LYS A 429 13.67 24.52 -6.24
C LYS A 429 14.65 23.83 -5.27
N THR A 430 14.15 23.22 -4.21
CA THR A 430 14.97 22.57 -3.18
C THR A 430 15.77 21.40 -3.75
N VAL A 431 15.16 20.57 -4.60
CA VAL A 431 15.87 19.44 -5.24
C VAL A 431 16.91 19.94 -6.22
N HIS A 432 16.59 20.94 -7.06
CA HIS A 432 17.52 21.57 -7.98
C HIS A 432 18.78 22.08 -7.25
N ASP A 433 18.58 22.88 -6.20
CA ASP A 433 19.67 23.49 -5.44
C ASP A 433 20.52 22.42 -4.69
N ARG A 434 19.88 21.46 -4.02
CA ARG A 434 20.56 20.42 -3.21
C ARG A 434 21.25 19.36 -4.05
N MET A 435 20.74 19.07 -5.25
CA MET A 435 21.43 18.20 -6.21
C MET A 435 22.65 18.88 -6.80
N ASP A 436 22.78 20.18 -6.71
CA ASP A 436 23.78 20.97 -7.45
C ASP A 436 23.61 20.78 -8.97
N TRP A 437 22.34 20.95 -9.40
CA TRP A 437 21.88 20.55 -10.74
C TRP A 437 22.67 21.25 -11.85
N ASP A 438 22.85 22.57 -11.79
CA ASP A 438 23.52 23.36 -12.82
C ASP A 438 24.96 22.91 -13.13
N HIS A 439 25.65 22.32 -12.12
CA HIS A 439 27.01 21.81 -12.29
C HIS A 439 27.06 20.31 -12.67
N LYS A 440 25.97 19.57 -12.45
CA LYS A 440 25.96 18.12 -12.64
C LYS A 440 25.22 17.69 -13.89
N TYR A 441 24.24 18.47 -14.35
CA TYR A 441 23.39 18.15 -15.49
C TYR A 441 24.11 18.42 -16.83
N PRO A 442 23.93 17.57 -17.85
CA PRO A 442 23.24 16.27 -17.76
C PRO A 442 24.17 15.12 -17.37
N VAL A 443 25.47 15.16 -17.74
CA VAL A 443 26.41 14.07 -17.52
C VAL A 443 27.84 14.59 -17.37
N ARG A 444 28.66 13.86 -16.59
CA ARG A 444 30.08 14.19 -16.36
C ARG A 444 30.93 12.92 -16.46
N GLU A 445 32.04 13.02 -17.19
CA GLU A 445 33.06 11.97 -17.18
C GLU A 445 33.82 11.95 -15.84
N ILE A 446 34.01 10.76 -15.28
CA ILE A 446 34.76 10.57 -14.02
C ILE A 446 36.01 9.68 -14.23
N GLY A 447 36.32 9.32 -15.47
CA GLY A 447 37.48 8.50 -15.85
C GLY A 447 37.19 6.98 -15.81
N ASN A 448 38.12 6.21 -16.33
CA ASN A 448 38.05 4.75 -16.41
C ASN A 448 36.80 4.17 -17.10
N GLY A 449 36.30 4.85 -18.14
CA GLY A 449 35.09 4.43 -18.85
C GLY A 449 33.78 4.62 -18.09
N LYS A 450 33.83 5.39 -16.99
CA LYS A 450 32.66 5.69 -16.17
C LYS A 450 32.21 7.14 -16.30
N VAL A 451 30.89 7.32 -16.20
CA VAL A 451 30.24 8.63 -16.17
C VAL A 451 29.31 8.75 -14.96
N ARG A 452 29.04 9.98 -14.55
CA ARG A 452 27.92 10.29 -13.63
C ARG A 452 26.93 11.17 -14.33
N ALA A 453 25.71 10.74 -14.37
CA ALA A 453 24.60 11.44 -14.98
C ALA A 453 23.50 11.71 -13.96
N VAL A 454 22.72 12.75 -14.18
CA VAL A 454 21.58 13.08 -13.33
C VAL A 454 20.28 13.06 -14.12
N GLY A 455 19.21 12.69 -13.44
CA GLY A 455 17.85 12.70 -13.97
C GLY A 455 16.84 12.99 -12.86
N MET A 456 15.64 13.38 -13.24
CA MET A 456 14.62 13.79 -12.27
C MET A 456 13.23 13.22 -12.55
N GLY A 457 12.36 13.31 -11.55
CA GLY A 457 10.94 13.03 -11.67
C GLY A 457 10.14 13.69 -10.56
N MET A 458 8.85 13.90 -10.84
CA MET A 458 7.88 14.39 -9.88
C MET A 458 6.86 13.29 -9.55
N ALA A 459 6.16 13.47 -8.45
CA ALA A 459 5.08 12.56 -8.05
C ALA A 459 4.01 13.26 -7.23
N MET A 460 2.80 12.72 -7.33
CA MET A 460 1.73 12.94 -6.39
C MET A 460 1.11 11.61 -5.96
N GLN A 461 0.34 11.64 -4.89
CA GLN A 461 -0.49 10.53 -4.41
C GLN A 461 -1.75 11.08 -3.75
N GLY A 462 -2.59 10.26 -3.16
CA GLY A 462 -3.72 10.70 -2.34
C GLY A 462 -3.42 10.63 -0.85
N SER A 463 -4.27 11.27 -0.05
CA SER A 463 -4.32 11.14 1.40
C SER A 463 -5.62 10.43 1.80
N GLY A 464 -5.64 9.11 1.65
CA GLY A 464 -6.85 8.30 1.75
C GLY A 464 -7.70 8.35 0.47
N ILE A 465 -8.86 7.71 0.53
CA ILE A 465 -9.87 7.69 -0.53
C ILE A 465 -11.06 8.50 -0.02
N ASP A 466 -11.36 9.61 -0.69
CA ASP A 466 -12.46 10.51 -0.34
C ASP A 466 -13.80 9.78 -0.36
N HIS A 467 -14.68 10.12 0.57
CA HIS A 467 -16.00 9.52 0.80
C HIS A 467 -16.01 8.00 1.07
N VAL A 468 -14.84 7.33 1.10
CA VAL A 468 -14.72 5.89 1.28
C VAL A 468 -13.98 5.54 2.57
N ASP A 469 -12.78 6.11 2.77
CA ASP A 469 -11.98 5.79 3.95
C ASP A 469 -12.56 6.41 5.22
N VAL A 470 -12.62 5.56 6.25
CA VAL A 470 -13.11 5.92 7.57
C VAL A 470 -12.04 5.61 8.60
N GLY A 471 -11.70 6.60 9.40
CA GLY A 471 -10.87 6.43 10.59
C GLY A 471 -11.67 6.72 11.85
N SER A 472 -11.49 5.91 12.87
CA SER A 472 -12.13 6.16 14.16
C SER A 472 -11.16 6.05 15.33
N ALA A 473 -11.41 6.80 16.37
CA ALA A 473 -10.65 6.78 17.61
C ALA A 473 -11.57 6.82 18.82
N THR A 474 -11.21 6.09 19.85
CA THR A 474 -11.77 6.24 21.20
C THR A 474 -10.65 6.65 22.14
N LEU A 475 -10.86 7.71 22.90
CA LEU A 475 -9.94 8.22 23.88
C LEU A 475 -10.65 8.31 25.22
N LYS A 476 -10.06 7.69 26.26
CA LYS A 476 -10.57 7.75 27.63
C LYS A 476 -9.47 8.14 28.60
N ILE A 477 -9.84 8.81 29.67
CA ILE A 477 -8.97 9.02 30.83
C ILE A 477 -9.14 7.87 31.82
N ASN A 478 -8.07 7.43 32.43
CA ASN A 478 -8.05 6.40 33.46
C ASN A 478 -7.98 7.04 34.85
N ASP A 479 -8.10 6.22 35.89
CA ASP A 479 -8.30 6.63 37.29
C ASP A 479 -7.21 7.51 37.92
N ASP A 480 -5.99 7.43 37.42
CA ASP A 480 -4.86 8.27 37.86
C ASP A 480 -4.52 9.42 36.89
N GLY A 481 -5.32 9.60 35.82
CA GLY A 481 -5.14 10.70 34.86
C GLY A 481 -4.34 10.39 33.63
N PHE A 482 -3.89 9.14 33.40
CA PHE A 482 -3.34 8.76 32.11
C PHE A 482 -4.44 8.41 31.10
N TYR A 483 -4.10 8.33 29.81
CA TYR A 483 -5.06 8.13 28.72
C TYR A 483 -4.90 6.78 28.03
N THR A 484 -6.00 6.23 27.56
CA THR A 484 -5.99 5.11 26.61
C THR A 484 -6.56 5.57 25.29
N LEU A 485 -5.77 5.45 24.23
CA LEU A 485 -6.16 5.68 22.83
C LEU A 485 -6.40 4.34 22.16
N SER A 486 -7.64 4.05 21.79
CA SER A 486 -8.02 2.87 21.00
C SER A 486 -8.27 3.28 19.55
N ILE A 487 -7.59 2.62 18.61
CA ILE A 487 -7.62 2.90 17.17
C ILE A 487 -7.83 1.61 16.37
N GLY A 488 -8.53 1.72 15.24
CA GLY A 488 -8.70 0.60 14.31
C GLY A 488 -7.58 0.46 13.29
N ALA A 489 -6.73 1.49 13.15
CA ALA A 489 -5.58 1.47 12.25
C ALA A 489 -4.48 0.49 12.72
N ALA A 490 -3.81 -0.15 11.76
CA ALA A 490 -2.77 -1.15 12.02
C ALA A 490 -1.37 -0.58 11.80
N ASP A 491 -0.54 -0.55 12.83
CA ASP A 491 0.89 -0.23 12.70
C ASP A 491 1.63 -1.44 12.10
N MET A 492 2.09 -1.29 10.85
CA MET A 492 2.86 -2.29 10.12
C MET A 492 4.38 -2.03 10.14
N GLY A 493 4.84 -1.21 11.09
CA GLY A 493 6.24 -0.74 11.21
C GLY A 493 6.41 0.73 10.84
N THR A 494 5.37 1.40 10.34
CA THR A 494 5.38 2.81 9.94
C THR A 494 5.45 3.78 11.11
N GLY A 495 5.07 3.34 12.32
CA GLY A 495 5.03 4.19 13.52
C GLY A 495 3.70 4.91 13.71
N CYS A 496 2.61 4.43 13.11
CA CYS A 496 1.30 5.08 13.24
C CYS A 496 0.83 5.14 14.69
N ASP A 497 1.07 4.11 15.51
CA ASP A 497 0.77 4.15 16.96
C ASP A 497 1.43 5.36 17.65
N THR A 498 2.64 5.71 17.25
CA THR A 498 3.39 6.85 17.79
C THR A 498 2.83 8.18 17.31
N ILE A 499 2.61 8.34 16.00
CA ILE A 499 2.15 9.63 15.45
C ILE A 499 0.71 9.95 15.88
N LEU A 500 -0.17 8.94 15.99
CA LEU A 500 -1.53 9.13 16.48
C LEU A 500 -1.53 9.53 17.96
N ALA A 501 -0.64 8.93 18.76
CA ALA A 501 -0.43 9.37 20.14
C ALA A 501 0.15 10.80 20.23
N GLN A 502 1.04 11.21 19.31
CA GLN A 502 1.56 12.60 19.25
C GLN A 502 0.44 13.61 18.98
N ILE A 503 -0.49 13.28 18.06
CA ILE A 503 -1.66 14.13 17.78
C ILE A 503 -2.53 14.29 19.03
N ALA A 504 -2.82 13.19 19.72
CA ALA A 504 -3.61 13.24 20.96
C ALA A 504 -2.87 14.02 22.07
N ALA A 505 -1.56 13.79 22.23
CA ALA A 505 -0.74 14.46 23.24
C ALA A 505 -0.64 15.98 23.00
N GLU A 506 -0.60 16.43 21.75
CA GLU A 506 -0.61 17.86 21.42
C GLU A 506 -1.89 18.55 21.91
N VAL A 507 -3.05 17.93 21.66
CA VAL A 507 -4.36 18.46 22.07
C VAL A 507 -4.52 18.42 23.59
N LEU A 508 -4.08 17.31 24.21
CA LEU A 508 -4.23 17.07 25.66
C LEU A 508 -3.09 17.69 26.48
N GLU A 509 -2.13 18.33 25.84
CA GLU A 509 -0.98 18.99 26.46
C GLU A 509 -0.23 18.11 27.48
N CYS A 510 -0.15 16.82 27.20
CA CYS A 510 0.47 15.82 28.08
C CYS A 510 1.73 15.20 27.49
N PRO A 511 2.60 14.61 28.33
CA PRO A 511 3.70 13.76 27.86
C PRO A 511 3.16 12.57 27.04
N LEU A 512 3.93 12.17 26.01
CA LEU A 512 3.55 11.04 25.13
C LEU A 512 3.43 9.72 25.90
N GLU A 513 4.20 9.56 26.99
CA GLU A 513 4.20 8.39 27.87
C GLU A 513 2.86 8.20 28.58
N ASN A 514 2.11 9.28 28.80
CA ASN A 514 0.80 9.25 29.44
C ASN A 514 -0.31 8.69 28.53
N ILE A 515 -0.01 8.34 27.28
CA ILE A 515 -0.98 7.76 26.36
C ILE A 515 -0.63 6.30 26.08
N ALA A 516 -1.44 5.38 26.58
CA ALA A 516 -1.41 3.97 26.20
C ALA A 516 -2.17 3.78 24.89
N VAL A 517 -1.57 3.11 23.90
CA VAL A 517 -2.20 2.87 22.59
C VAL A 517 -2.63 1.42 22.48
N LEU A 518 -3.91 1.21 22.11
CA LEU A 518 -4.48 -0.09 21.76
C LEU A 518 -4.83 -0.08 20.28
N GLY A 519 -4.15 -0.91 19.51
CA GLY A 519 -4.34 -0.97 18.05
C GLY A 519 -5.14 -2.18 17.59
N ALA A 520 -5.84 -1.99 16.53
CA ALA A 520 -6.53 -2.89 15.61
C ALA A 520 -7.00 -4.26 16.16
N ASP A 521 -8.17 -4.27 16.75
CA ASP A 521 -8.93 -5.44 17.16
C ASP A 521 -10.42 -5.18 16.91
N THR A 522 -11.09 -6.03 16.16
CA THR A 522 -12.48 -5.82 15.74
C THR A 522 -13.51 -5.81 16.87
N ASP A 523 -13.15 -6.29 18.05
CA ASP A 523 -14.04 -6.30 19.23
C ASP A 523 -13.81 -5.11 20.15
N SER A 524 -12.58 -4.59 20.25
CA SER A 524 -12.22 -3.53 21.20
C SER A 524 -11.86 -2.19 20.54
N SER A 525 -11.53 -2.18 19.26
CA SER A 525 -11.25 -0.96 18.53
C SER A 525 -12.50 -0.45 17.80
N PRO A 526 -12.69 0.88 17.68
CA PRO A 526 -13.69 1.44 16.79
C PRO A 526 -13.36 1.10 15.34
N TYR A 527 -14.36 1.15 14.45
CA TYR A 527 -14.18 0.82 13.03
C TYR A 527 -13.16 1.73 12.34
N ASP A 528 -12.31 1.12 11.55
CA ASP A 528 -11.34 1.80 10.68
C ASP A 528 -11.23 1.01 9.39
N SER A 529 -11.09 1.69 8.26
CA SER A 529 -10.97 1.03 6.96
C SER A 529 -9.69 0.19 6.86
N GLY A 530 -8.65 0.57 7.61
CA GLY A 530 -7.36 -0.12 7.62
C GLY A 530 -6.20 0.79 7.20
N SER A 531 -4.98 0.31 7.37
CA SER A 531 -3.77 1.06 7.03
C SER A 531 -3.37 0.83 5.57
N TYR A 532 -4.02 1.54 4.65
CA TYR A 532 -3.78 1.53 3.21
C TYR A 532 -4.11 2.91 2.60
N ALA A 533 -3.91 3.10 1.31
CA ALA A 533 -4.16 4.35 0.56
C ALA A 533 -3.57 5.60 1.24
N SER A 534 -2.55 5.41 2.08
CA SER A 534 -1.90 6.46 2.88
C SER A 534 -2.87 7.24 3.78
N SER A 535 -3.97 6.60 4.21
CA SER A 535 -5.08 7.24 4.94
C SER A 535 -4.77 7.53 6.42
N THR A 536 -3.94 6.72 7.08
CA THR A 536 -3.82 6.68 8.54
C THR A 536 -3.49 8.04 9.17
N THR A 537 -2.47 8.74 8.67
CA THR A 537 -2.09 10.06 9.22
C THR A 537 -3.18 11.09 9.01
N TYR A 538 -3.76 11.14 7.81
CA TYR A 538 -4.73 12.16 7.43
C TYR A 538 -6.13 11.86 7.97
N VAL A 539 -6.69 10.67 7.72
CA VAL A 539 -8.07 10.32 8.09
C VAL A 539 -8.16 9.92 9.56
N THR A 540 -7.41 8.88 9.99
CA THR A 540 -7.44 8.43 11.39
C THR A 540 -6.83 9.47 12.32
N GLY A 541 -5.77 10.18 11.89
CA GLY A 541 -5.19 11.30 12.65
C GLY A 541 -6.18 12.42 12.90
N LYS A 542 -7.05 12.76 11.93
CA LYS A 542 -8.11 13.75 12.11
C LYS A 542 -9.20 13.26 13.07
N ALA A 543 -9.54 11.97 13.04
CA ALA A 543 -10.43 11.37 14.03
C ALA A 543 -9.84 11.48 15.46
N VAL A 544 -8.54 11.21 15.62
CA VAL A 544 -7.83 11.33 16.89
C VAL A 544 -7.81 12.79 17.39
N GLU A 545 -7.50 13.76 16.51
CA GLU A 545 -7.53 15.18 16.86
C GLU A 545 -8.91 15.61 17.39
N LYS A 546 -9.97 15.30 16.63
CA LYS A 546 -11.36 15.59 17.04
C LYS A 546 -11.75 14.87 18.34
N CYS A 547 -11.32 13.62 18.50
CA CYS A 547 -11.58 12.81 19.69
C CYS A 547 -10.92 13.42 20.93
N ALA A 548 -9.66 13.84 20.82
CA ALA A 548 -8.92 14.49 21.89
C ALA A 548 -9.53 15.85 22.28
N LEU A 549 -9.98 16.64 21.31
CA LEU A 549 -10.72 17.89 21.56
C LEU A 549 -12.03 17.62 22.32
N GLY A 550 -12.78 16.59 21.91
CA GLY A 550 -14.03 16.21 22.60
C GLY A 550 -13.79 15.71 24.02
N LEU A 551 -12.70 14.97 24.26
CA LEU A 551 -12.35 14.55 25.63
C LEU A 551 -11.88 15.73 26.47
N LYS A 552 -11.03 16.62 25.95
CA LYS A 552 -10.59 17.86 26.62
C LYS A 552 -11.79 18.72 27.05
N ASP A 553 -12.78 18.83 26.18
CA ASP A 553 -14.03 19.55 26.46
C ASP A 553 -14.80 18.96 27.66
N LYS A 554 -14.90 17.63 27.75
CA LYS A 554 -15.53 16.93 28.88
C LYS A 554 -14.73 17.09 30.18
N ILE A 555 -13.38 17.03 30.09
CA ILE A 555 -12.49 17.27 31.25
C ILE A 555 -12.70 18.68 31.79
N CYS A 556 -12.72 19.70 30.92
CA CYS A 556 -13.00 21.10 31.32
C CYS A 556 -14.38 21.24 31.97
N THR A 557 -15.39 20.57 31.43
CA THR A 557 -16.77 20.61 31.98
C THR A 557 -16.82 20.08 33.42
N LEU A 558 -16.24 18.90 33.66
CA LEU A 558 -16.21 18.30 34.99
C LEU A 558 -15.32 19.11 35.94
N GLY A 559 -14.15 19.56 35.49
CA GLY A 559 -13.24 20.40 36.24
C GLY A 559 -13.90 21.73 36.69
N ALA A 560 -14.64 22.38 35.80
CA ALA A 560 -15.39 23.60 36.11
C ALA A 560 -16.47 23.35 37.20
N GLN A 561 -17.20 22.25 37.08
CA GLN A 561 -18.17 21.84 38.10
C GLN A 561 -17.52 21.62 39.47
N MET A 562 -16.36 20.96 39.50
CA MET A 562 -15.61 20.74 40.76
C MET A 562 -15.07 22.05 41.37
N LEU A 563 -14.77 23.05 40.54
CA LEU A 563 -14.36 24.39 41.00
C LEU A 563 -15.55 25.30 41.32
N GLY A 564 -16.77 24.90 40.97
CA GLY A 564 -17.97 25.75 41.14
C GLY A 564 -17.98 26.95 40.19
N LEU A 565 -17.33 26.81 39.01
CA LEU A 565 -17.20 27.86 38.02
C LEU A 565 -17.96 27.51 36.72
N ASP A 566 -18.21 28.55 35.91
CA ASP A 566 -18.68 28.34 34.55
C ASP A 566 -17.54 27.72 33.70
N LYS A 567 -17.90 26.85 32.77
CA LYS A 567 -16.95 26.22 31.85
C LYS A 567 -16.12 27.25 31.06
N ALA A 568 -16.71 28.39 30.71
CA ALA A 568 -16.02 29.45 29.97
C ALA A 568 -14.94 30.17 30.83
N ALA A 569 -14.96 30.01 32.14
CA ALA A 569 -14.04 30.62 33.09
C ALA A 569 -12.89 29.70 33.53
N VAL A 570 -12.70 28.56 32.83
CA VAL A 570 -11.65 27.62 33.17
C VAL A 570 -10.74 27.35 31.98
N LEU A 571 -9.47 27.02 32.29
CA LEU A 571 -8.44 26.64 31.34
C LEU A 571 -7.91 25.23 31.67
N PHE A 572 -7.64 24.44 30.63
CA PHE A 572 -6.95 23.17 30.78
C PHE A 572 -5.45 23.36 30.57
N THR A 573 -4.63 22.89 31.49
CA THR A 573 -3.17 23.04 31.51
C THR A 573 -2.42 21.75 31.29
N GLY A 574 -3.10 20.68 30.82
CA GLY A 574 -2.56 19.35 30.62
C GLY A 574 -2.56 18.47 31.87
N ASP A 575 -2.24 19.02 33.02
CA ASP A 575 -2.20 18.32 34.32
C ASP A 575 -3.32 18.75 35.28
N ALA A 576 -4.11 19.77 34.92
CA ALA A 576 -5.16 20.32 35.74
C ALA A 576 -6.20 21.13 34.93
N VAL A 577 -7.33 21.42 35.56
CA VAL A 577 -8.25 22.51 35.17
C VAL A 577 -8.11 23.62 36.18
N THR A 578 -7.87 24.84 35.70
CA THR A 578 -7.67 26.04 36.54
C THR A 578 -8.67 27.13 36.19
N SER A 579 -8.98 28.01 37.14
CA SER A 579 -9.64 29.28 36.81
C SER A 579 -8.76 30.15 35.92
N GLU A 580 -9.34 31.06 35.15
CA GLU A 580 -8.60 31.96 34.25
C GLU A 580 -7.53 32.80 35.01
N ASP A 581 -7.82 33.20 36.24
CA ASP A 581 -6.89 33.97 37.10
C ASP A 581 -5.85 33.07 37.81
N GLY A 582 -5.92 31.73 37.63
CA GLY A 582 -5.00 30.76 38.22
C GLY A 582 -5.16 30.57 39.74
N THR A 583 -6.17 31.19 40.40
CA THR A 583 -6.34 31.12 41.86
C THR A 583 -6.95 29.80 42.34
N GLN A 584 -7.72 29.14 41.50
CA GLN A 584 -8.32 27.83 41.75
C GLN A 584 -7.78 26.78 40.78
N ARG A 585 -7.55 25.59 41.31
CA ARG A 585 -6.97 24.49 40.49
C ARG A 585 -7.51 23.14 40.99
N VAL A 586 -7.95 22.31 40.07
CA VAL A 586 -8.24 20.89 40.31
C VAL A 586 -7.33 20.01 39.45
N PRO A 587 -6.53 19.13 40.10
CA PRO A 587 -5.63 18.24 39.36
C PRO A 587 -6.39 17.25 38.46
N LEU A 588 -5.81 16.89 37.33
CA LEU A 588 -6.37 15.94 36.36
C LEU A 588 -6.69 14.58 37.03
N ALA A 589 -5.79 14.06 37.89
CA ALA A 589 -6.04 12.83 38.64
C ALA A 589 -7.29 12.89 39.52
N SER A 590 -7.57 14.06 40.14
CA SER A 590 -8.79 14.26 40.93
C SER A 590 -10.05 14.29 40.06
N ILE A 591 -9.96 14.88 38.85
CA ILE A 591 -11.06 14.91 37.88
C ILE A 591 -11.33 13.47 37.39
N ALA A 592 -10.26 12.73 37.07
CA ALA A 592 -10.35 11.35 36.66
C ALA A 592 -11.00 10.45 37.72
N ALA A 593 -10.55 10.54 38.96
CA ALA A 593 -11.13 9.82 40.10
C ALA A 593 -12.61 10.18 40.32
N ALA A 594 -12.96 11.47 40.26
CA ALA A 594 -14.33 11.92 40.40
C ALA A 594 -15.27 11.40 39.33
N SER A 595 -14.77 11.20 38.11
CA SER A 595 -15.56 10.62 36.99
C SER A 595 -15.96 9.16 37.22
N GLN A 596 -15.22 8.44 38.07
CA GLN A 596 -15.41 7.00 38.33
C GLN A 596 -16.11 6.74 39.66
N CYS A 597 -16.09 7.70 40.60
CA CYS A 597 -16.62 7.57 41.94
C CYS A 597 -17.88 8.42 42.14
N GLY A 598 -19.05 7.85 41.94
CA GLY A 598 -20.31 8.48 42.25
C GLY A 598 -20.81 9.56 41.28
N ASN A 599 -20.10 9.78 40.20
CA ASN A 599 -20.52 10.68 39.14
C ASN A 599 -20.99 9.90 37.90
N THR A 600 -21.91 10.46 37.15
CA THR A 600 -22.54 9.81 36.01
C THR A 600 -21.87 10.16 34.68
N VAL A 601 -20.74 10.89 34.70
CA VAL A 601 -20.07 11.39 33.51
C VAL A 601 -18.86 10.53 33.19
N ALA A 602 -18.96 9.67 32.17
CA ALA A 602 -17.80 8.99 31.63
C ALA A 602 -16.90 9.97 30.86
N LEU A 603 -15.65 10.06 31.27
CA LEU A 603 -14.62 10.86 30.58
C LEU A 603 -13.98 10.07 29.45
N GLU A 604 -14.76 9.83 28.41
CA GLU A 604 -14.35 9.24 27.18
C GLU A 604 -14.97 9.96 25.98
N ALA A 605 -14.32 9.89 24.85
CA ALA A 605 -14.84 10.36 23.57
C ALA A 605 -14.57 9.31 22.49
N THR A 606 -15.54 9.14 21.59
CA THR A 606 -15.37 8.31 20.39
C THR A 606 -15.78 9.17 19.19
N VAL A 607 -14.90 9.21 18.19
CA VAL A 607 -15.13 9.98 16.96
C VAL A 607 -14.81 9.12 15.76
N THR A 608 -15.69 9.18 14.77
CA THR A 608 -15.50 8.65 13.44
C THR A 608 -15.33 9.81 12.46
N HIS A 609 -14.35 9.72 11.57
CA HIS A 609 -14.09 10.72 10.56
C HIS A 609 -13.92 10.05 9.19
N SER A 610 -14.53 10.66 8.17
CA SER A 610 -14.29 10.42 6.76
C SER A 610 -14.01 11.76 6.08
N SER A 611 -13.16 11.80 5.08
CA SER A 611 -12.85 13.02 4.37
C SER A 611 -13.66 13.16 3.08
N GLU A 612 -14.07 14.39 2.75
CA GLU A 612 -14.75 14.74 1.49
C GLU A 612 -13.77 14.96 0.35
N ILE A 613 -12.47 15.08 0.65
CA ILE A 613 -11.38 15.28 -0.31
C ILE A 613 -10.21 14.38 0.02
N SER A 614 -9.36 14.16 -0.98
CA SER A 614 -8.09 13.43 -0.83
C SER A 614 -6.93 14.36 -1.23
N PRO A 615 -6.48 15.28 -0.35
CA PRO A 615 -5.46 16.26 -0.71
C PRO A 615 -4.14 15.56 -1.05
N PRO A 616 -3.53 15.87 -2.21
CA PRO A 616 -2.33 15.17 -2.65
C PRO A 616 -1.08 15.61 -1.88
N PRO A 617 -0.28 14.67 -1.36
CA PRO A 617 1.12 14.91 -1.09
C PRO A 617 1.87 14.94 -2.42
N PHE A 618 2.95 15.74 -2.46
CA PHE A 618 3.81 15.86 -3.63
C PHE A 618 5.26 15.48 -3.28
N MET A 619 6.00 15.06 -4.29
CA MET A 619 7.43 14.81 -4.17
C MET A 619 8.15 15.16 -5.48
N VAL A 620 9.31 15.76 -5.36
CA VAL A 620 10.29 15.87 -6.43
C VAL A 620 11.51 15.06 -6.03
N GLY A 621 12.09 14.31 -6.96
CA GLY A 621 13.28 13.52 -6.73
C GLY A 621 14.26 13.65 -7.90
N ALA A 622 15.55 13.68 -7.59
CA ALA A 622 16.62 13.62 -8.58
C ALA A 622 17.64 12.56 -8.20
N ALA A 623 18.05 11.76 -9.18
CA ALA A 623 19.05 10.71 -9.04
C ALA A 623 20.35 11.12 -9.69
N GLU A 624 21.48 10.91 -9.01
CA GLU A 624 22.81 10.89 -9.61
C GLU A 624 23.26 9.44 -9.75
N VAL A 625 23.42 8.98 -10.98
CA VAL A 625 23.74 7.58 -11.29
C VAL A 625 25.14 7.51 -11.88
N GLU A 626 25.99 6.67 -11.27
CA GLU A 626 27.27 6.29 -11.86
C GLU A 626 27.05 5.09 -12.79
N VAL A 627 27.48 5.24 -14.02
CA VAL A 627 27.35 4.20 -15.07
C VAL A 627 28.75 3.84 -15.57
N ASP A 628 29.06 2.57 -15.52
CA ASP A 628 30.21 1.98 -16.19
C ASP A 628 29.81 1.62 -17.64
N LEU A 629 30.32 2.38 -18.61
CA LEU A 629 29.92 2.26 -20.01
C LEU A 629 30.43 0.96 -20.68
N GLU A 630 31.41 0.28 -20.08
CA GLU A 630 31.92 -1.00 -20.59
C GLU A 630 31.07 -2.20 -20.10
N THR A 631 30.71 -2.19 -18.82
CA THR A 631 30.03 -3.31 -18.17
C THR A 631 28.52 -3.14 -18.07
N GLY A 632 28.02 -1.91 -18.26
CA GLY A 632 26.63 -1.55 -18.06
C GLY A 632 26.21 -1.47 -16.58
N GLU A 633 27.17 -1.52 -15.66
CA GLU A 633 26.87 -1.39 -14.23
C GLU A 633 26.37 0.03 -13.94
N ALA A 634 25.19 0.14 -13.36
CA ALA A 634 24.59 1.40 -12.93
C ALA A 634 24.34 1.39 -11.41
N GLN A 635 24.81 2.42 -10.72
CA GLN A 635 24.64 2.60 -9.28
C GLN A 635 24.14 4.00 -8.97
N VAL A 636 23.06 4.11 -8.20
CA VAL A 636 22.60 5.40 -7.66
C VAL A 636 23.55 5.81 -6.53
N VAL A 637 24.40 6.78 -6.81
CA VAL A 637 25.43 7.27 -5.84
C VAL A 637 24.91 8.39 -4.95
N ASN A 638 23.90 9.13 -5.43
CA ASN A 638 23.22 10.15 -4.65
C ASN A 638 21.77 10.27 -5.10
N TYR A 639 20.86 10.43 -4.16
CA TYR A 639 19.45 10.71 -4.43
C TYR A 639 18.99 11.87 -3.54
N VAL A 640 18.47 12.91 -4.15
CA VAL A 640 17.95 14.09 -3.44
C VAL A 640 16.44 14.14 -3.62
N ALA A 641 15.72 14.32 -2.54
CA ALA A 641 14.26 14.42 -2.56
C ALA A 641 13.74 15.55 -1.68
N ALA A 642 12.70 16.24 -2.15
CA ALA A 642 11.89 17.14 -1.36
C ALA A 642 10.43 16.67 -1.39
N VAL A 643 9.83 16.57 -0.21
CA VAL A 643 8.47 16.03 -0.03
C VAL A 643 7.57 17.08 0.61
N ASP A 644 6.41 17.32 -0.01
CA ASP A 644 5.31 18.04 0.59
C ASP A 644 4.28 17.03 1.14
N CYS A 645 4.36 16.79 2.43
CA CYS A 645 3.35 16.02 3.19
C CYS A 645 2.56 16.91 4.16
N GLY A 646 2.42 18.20 3.87
CA GLY A 646 1.90 19.19 4.79
C GLY A 646 2.84 19.36 6.00
N THR A 647 2.27 19.40 7.19
CA THR A 647 3.05 19.35 8.43
C THR A 647 3.45 17.92 8.76
N PRO A 648 4.74 17.53 8.72
CA PRO A 648 5.14 16.19 9.16
C PRO A 648 4.92 16.04 10.67
N VAL A 649 4.02 15.13 11.08
CA VAL A 649 3.70 14.91 12.49
C VAL A 649 4.95 14.50 13.29
N ASN A 650 5.77 13.61 12.69
CA ASN A 650 7.07 13.20 13.21
C ASN A 650 8.08 13.23 12.07
N PRO A 651 8.93 14.27 11.98
CA PRO A 651 9.86 14.44 10.86
C PRO A 651 10.85 13.29 10.71
N ASN A 652 11.27 12.66 11.81
CA ASN A 652 12.22 11.55 11.76
C ASN A 652 11.57 10.27 11.18
N LEU A 653 10.36 9.93 11.63
CA LEU A 653 9.62 8.79 11.08
C LEU A 653 9.21 9.03 9.62
N ALA A 654 8.84 10.26 9.27
CA ALA A 654 8.53 10.65 7.90
C ALA A 654 9.75 10.49 6.97
N ARG A 655 10.94 10.93 7.42
CA ARG A 655 12.19 10.78 6.67
C ARG A 655 12.53 9.30 6.41
N VAL A 656 12.41 8.45 7.43
CA VAL A 656 12.66 6.99 7.29
C VAL A 656 11.68 6.37 6.28
N GLN A 657 10.42 6.83 6.26
CA GLN A 657 9.46 6.36 5.24
C GLN A 657 9.85 6.80 3.83
N ALA A 658 10.36 8.03 3.67
CA ALA A 658 10.83 8.52 2.38
C ALA A 658 12.07 7.76 1.88
N GLU A 659 13.09 7.59 2.73
CA GLU A 659 14.31 6.83 2.40
C GLU A 659 13.96 5.38 1.99
N GLY A 660 13.07 4.72 2.73
CA GLY A 660 12.63 3.35 2.43
C GLY A 660 11.84 3.24 1.11
N GLY A 661 11.00 4.23 0.79
CA GLY A 661 10.25 4.26 -0.48
C GLY A 661 11.14 4.55 -1.69
N ILE A 662 12.08 5.48 -1.54
CA ILE A 662 13.09 5.79 -2.56
C ILE A 662 13.89 4.52 -2.90
N LEU A 663 14.36 3.80 -1.88
CA LEU A 663 15.10 2.55 -2.10
C LEU A 663 14.30 1.50 -2.88
N GLN A 664 13.02 1.33 -2.54
CA GLN A 664 12.14 0.41 -3.27
C GLN A 664 11.98 0.83 -4.74
N GLY A 665 11.80 2.14 -5.02
CA GLY A 665 11.72 2.65 -6.37
C GLY A 665 13.02 2.45 -7.18
N ILE A 666 14.19 2.61 -6.56
CA ILE A 666 15.50 2.31 -7.18
C ILE A 666 15.58 0.81 -7.52
N GLY A 667 15.14 -0.07 -6.62
CA GLY A 667 15.08 -1.50 -6.87
C GLY A 667 14.21 -1.85 -8.09
N MET A 668 13.03 -1.25 -8.18
CA MET A 668 12.15 -1.43 -9.34
C MET A 668 12.76 -0.91 -10.64
N ALA A 669 13.55 0.15 -10.59
CA ALA A 669 14.20 0.71 -11.77
C ALA A 669 15.35 -0.16 -12.30
N LEU A 670 16.07 -0.88 -11.44
CA LEU A 670 17.34 -1.51 -11.79
C LEU A 670 17.42 -3.04 -11.60
N THR A 671 16.69 -3.62 -10.63
CA THR A 671 17.00 -5.00 -10.20
C THR A 671 15.81 -5.90 -9.92
N GLU A 672 14.66 -5.34 -9.55
CA GLU A 672 13.51 -6.12 -9.08
C GLU A 672 12.53 -6.45 -10.22
N ASN A 673 12.25 -7.71 -10.43
CA ASN A 673 11.21 -8.18 -11.34
C ASN A 673 10.69 -9.55 -10.91
N VAL A 674 9.48 -9.89 -11.34
CA VAL A 674 8.92 -11.24 -11.30
C VAL A 674 8.69 -11.67 -12.73
N THR A 675 9.34 -12.76 -13.14
CA THR A 675 9.19 -13.36 -14.46
C THR A 675 8.66 -14.78 -14.35
N TYR A 676 8.11 -15.28 -15.44
CA TYR A 676 7.50 -16.61 -15.48
C TYR A 676 8.20 -17.50 -16.53
N ASN A 677 8.19 -18.79 -16.28
CA ASN A 677 8.59 -19.77 -17.30
C ASN A 677 7.38 -20.14 -18.19
N ASP A 678 7.61 -20.96 -19.19
CA ASP A 678 6.59 -21.39 -20.16
C ASP A 678 5.42 -22.20 -19.57
N ARG A 679 5.51 -22.53 -18.27
CA ARG A 679 4.47 -23.21 -17.51
C ARG A 679 3.73 -22.27 -16.55
N GLY A 680 4.01 -20.97 -16.60
CA GLY A 680 3.44 -19.98 -15.70
C GLY A 680 3.98 -20.00 -14.26
N MET A 681 5.13 -20.69 -14.00
CA MET A 681 5.77 -20.69 -12.69
C MET A 681 6.68 -19.47 -12.53
N PRO A 682 6.61 -18.75 -11.41
CA PRO A 682 7.55 -17.67 -11.12
C PRO A 682 9.00 -18.19 -11.05
N ARG A 683 9.93 -17.45 -11.67
CA ARG A 683 11.36 -17.82 -11.67
C ARG A 683 12.07 -17.31 -10.42
N GLU A 684 11.70 -16.12 -9.96
CA GLU A 684 12.30 -15.46 -8.81
C GLU A 684 11.63 -15.93 -7.51
N SER A 685 11.89 -17.17 -7.13
CA SER A 685 11.23 -17.86 -6.01
C SER A 685 11.92 -17.71 -4.65
N SER A 686 13.06 -17.03 -4.60
CA SER A 686 13.82 -16.76 -3.37
C SER A 686 14.58 -15.44 -3.47
N LEU A 687 15.10 -14.95 -2.34
CA LEU A 687 15.95 -13.75 -2.31
C LEU A 687 17.32 -13.94 -3.00
N MET A 688 17.66 -15.17 -3.43
CA MET A 688 18.81 -15.40 -4.27
C MET A 688 18.56 -15.01 -5.74
N GLN A 689 17.35 -15.20 -6.23
CA GLN A 689 16.96 -14.80 -7.59
C GLN A 689 16.35 -13.39 -7.61
N TYR A 690 15.49 -13.07 -6.66
CA TYR A 690 14.86 -11.76 -6.53
C TYR A 690 15.82 -10.77 -5.83
N LYS A 691 16.27 -9.75 -6.55
CA LYS A 691 17.34 -8.85 -6.11
C LYS A 691 16.80 -7.55 -5.55
N ILE A 692 16.70 -7.49 -4.22
CA ILE A 692 16.38 -6.26 -3.49
C ILE A 692 17.68 -5.50 -3.26
N PRO A 693 17.75 -4.18 -3.53
CA PRO A 693 18.93 -3.37 -3.20
C PRO A 693 19.24 -3.42 -1.70
N CYS A 694 20.50 -3.59 -1.37
CA CYS A 694 20.99 -3.54 0.00
C CYS A 694 21.82 -2.25 0.24
N ARG A 695 22.31 -2.07 1.46
CA ARG A 695 23.00 -0.83 1.85
C ARG A 695 24.23 -0.52 0.99
N THR A 696 24.87 -1.52 0.42
CA THR A 696 26.07 -1.36 -0.44
C THR A 696 25.74 -1.02 -1.89
N ASP A 697 24.49 -1.20 -2.30
CA ASP A 697 24.08 -1.00 -3.69
C ASP A 697 23.66 0.44 -3.99
N ILE A 698 23.50 1.27 -2.96
CA ILE A 698 23.14 2.67 -3.07
C ILE A 698 24.12 3.57 -2.30
N GLY A 699 24.23 4.81 -2.77
CA GLY A 699 24.98 5.87 -2.10
C GLY A 699 24.15 6.61 -1.05
N HIS A 700 24.22 7.92 -1.06
CA HIS A 700 23.52 8.80 -0.14
C HIS A 700 22.07 9.04 -0.59
N ILE A 701 21.14 9.08 0.38
CA ILE A 701 19.76 9.54 0.16
C ILE A 701 19.56 10.77 1.05
N ASP A 702 19.26 11.91 0.45
CA ASP A 702 19.01 13.17 1.11
C ASP A 702 17.53 13.56 0.98
N VAL A 703 16.81 13.63 2.09
CA VAL A 703 15.38 13.93 2.14
C VAL A 703 15.14 15.22 2.91
N SER A 704 14.41 16.13 2.30
CA SER A 704 13.90 17.36 2.92
C SER A 704 12.37 17.44 2.83
N PHE A 705 11.78 18.30 3.67
CA PHE A 705 10.35 18.56 3.68
C PHE A 705 10.09 20.02 3.34
N GLU A 706 9.23 20.25 2.36
CA GLU A 706 8.68 21.55 2.03
C GLU A 706 7.22 21.58 2.53
N SER A 707 6.99 22.34 3.60
CA SER A 707 5.67 22.35 4.24
C SER A 707 4.69 23.21 3.48
N SER A 708 3.56 22.62 3.10
CA SER A 708 2.27 23.28 2.92
C SER A 708 1.43 23.08 4.20
N TYR A 709 0.30 23.73 4.33
CA TYR A 709 -0.61 23.53 5.46
C TYR A 709 -1.96 23.06 4.95
N GLU A 710 -2.29 21.79 5.19
CA GLU A 710 -3.57 21.21 4.80
C GLU A 710 -4.62 21.39 5.90
N GLY A 711 -5.52 22.35 5.72
CA GLY A 711 -6.51 22.69 6.74
C GLY A 711 -7.47 21.55 7.12
N THR A 712 -7.68 20.60 6.23
CA THR A 712 -8.56 19.44 6.47
C THR A 712 -7.86 18.30 7.21
N GLY A 713 -6.53 18.29 7.23
CA GLY A 713 -5.73 17.30 7.95
C GLY A 713 -5.47 17.66 9.41
N PRO A 714 -4.97 16.72 10.23
CA PRO A 714 -4.61 17.00 11.62
C PRO A 714 -3.37 17.90 11.65
N PHE A 715 -3.48 19.07 12.29
CA PHE A 715 -2.39 20.05 12.40
C PHE A 715 -1.73 20.42 11.06
N GLY A 716 -2.46 20.35 9.96
CA GLY A 716 -1.96 20.68 8.63
C GLY A 716 -1.23 19.53 7.91
N ALA A 717 -1.31 18.30 8.39
CA ALA A 717 -0.67 17.15 7.81
C ALA A 717 -1.43 16.59 6.60
N LYS A 718 -0.68 16.13 5.60
CA LYS A 718 -1.12 15.21 4.53
C LYS A 718 -0.48 13.84 4.75
N SER A 719 -0.66 12.94 3.80
CA SER A 719 0.00 11.65 3.80
C SER A 719 1.45 11.70 3.31
N ILE A 720 2.21 10.62 3.54
CA ILE A 720 3.57 10.44 2.98
C ILE A 720 3.81 8.99 2.54
N GLY A 721 2.93 8.06 2.93
CA GLY A 721 3.18 6.62 2.85
C GLY A 721 3.58 6.11 1.47
N GLU A 722 3.01 6.62 0.39
CA GLU A 722 3.13 6.04 -0.96
C GLU A 722 3.83 6.97 -1.96
N VAL A 723 3.70 8.28 -1.85
CA VAL A 723 4.29 9.23 -2.82
C VAL A 723 5.80 9.02 -2.99
N VAL A 724 6.45 8.56 -1.96
CA VAL A 724 7.92 8.44 -1.83
C VAL A 724 8.57 7.33 -2.66
N ILE A 725 7.78 6.42 -3.25
CA ILE A 725 8.30 5.38 -4.15
C ILE A 725 8.27 5.80 -5.62
N ASN A 726 7.54 6.85 -5.96
CA ASN A 726 7.13 7.10 -7.33
C ASN A 726 8.19 7.83 -8.17
N THR A 727 9.01 8.70 -7.58
CA THR A 727 9.99 9.52 -8.32
C THR A 727 11.25 8.79 -8.77
N PRO A 728 11.74 7.71 -8.11
CA PRO A 728 12.99 7.07 -8.53
C PRO A 728 12.96 6.44 -9.92
N LEU A 729 11.83 5.89 -10.36
CA LEU A 729 11.74 5.21 -11.64
C LEU A 729 12.07 6.13 -12.81
N PRO A 730 11.38 7.27 -13.00
CA PRO A 730 11.69 8.20 -14.07
C PRO A 730 13.06 8.89 -13.88
N ALA A 731 13.45 9.21 -12.62
CA ALA A 731 14.71 9.88 -12.35
C ALA A 731 15.93 9.01 -12.70
N VAL A 732 15.90 7.72 -12.37
CA VAL A 732 16.99 6.78 -12.70
C VAL A 732 17.02 6.51 -14.21
N ALA A 733 15.85 6.30 -14.83
CA ALA A 733 15.78 6.06 -16.28
C ALA A 733 16.31 7.25 -17.08
N ASP A 734 16.02 8.48 -16.66
CA ASP A 734 16.51 9.71 -17.29
C ASP A 734 18.03 9.89 -17.10
N ALA A 735 18.56 9.62 -15.90
CA ALA A 735 20.00 9.64 -15.66
C ALA A 735 20.74 8.62 -16.54
N ILE A 736 20.20 7.42 -16.70
CA ILE A 736 20.79 6.39 -17.59
C ILE A 736 20.71 6.84 -19.05
N TYR A 737 19.64 7.51 -19.47
CA TYR A 737 19.55 8.10 -20.81
C TYR A 737 20.68 9.13 -21.02
N HIS A 738 20.91 10.04 -20.09
CA HIS A 738 22.00 11.03 -20.21
C HIS A 738 23.38 10.36 -20.27
N ALA A 739 23.57 9.22 -19.60
CA ALA A 739 24.81 8.46 -19.62
C ALA A 739 25.04 7.73 -20.95
N THR A 740 23.97 7.24 -21.59
CA THR A 740 24.06 6.31 -22.74
C THR A 740 23.53 6.88 -24.06
N HIS A 741 22.83 8.02 -23.99
CA HIS A 741 22.07 8.62 -25.11
C HIS A 741 20.98 7.71 -25.70
N LYS A 742 20.56 6.67 -24.94
CA LYS A 742 19.49 5.77 -25.33
C LYS A 742 18.39 5.74 -24.28
N ARG A 743 17.14 5.96 -24.68
CA ARG A 743 15.99 5.87 -23.80
C ARG A 743 15.55 4.43 -23.61
N PHE A 744 15.14 4.11 -22.39
CA PHE A 744 14.62 2.82 -22.00
C PHE A 744 13.15 2.98 -21.61
N TYR A 745 12.30 2.19 -22.20
CA TYR A 745 10.84 2.22 -22.03
C TYR A 745 10.32 1.05 -21.18
N GLU A 746 11.22 0.16 -20.75
CA GLU A 746 10.90 -1.01 -19.93
C GLU A 746 11.76 -1.02 -18.66
N LEU A 747 11.14 -1.36 -17.53
CA LEU A 747 11.81 -1.57 -16.25
C LEU A 747 11.73 -3.04 -15.80
N PRO A 748 12.76 -3.54 -15.11
CA PRO A 748 14.02 -2.87 -14.73
C PRO A 748 14.97 -2.70 -15.92
N ILE A 749 15.80 -1.65 -15.88
CA ILE A 749 16.87 -1.43 -16.85
C ILE A 749 18.07 -2.28 -16.43
N THR A 750 18.36 -3.32 -17.20
CA THR A 750 19.40 -4.28 -16.84
C THR A 750 20.79 -3.83 -17.27
N ARG A 751 21.83 -4.35 -16.62
CA ARG A 751 23.23 -4.12 -17.02
C ARG A 751 23.48 -4.46 -18.48
N GLU A 752 22.92 -5.56 -18.96
CA GLU A 752 23.05 -6.00 -20.37
C GLU A 752 22.45 -4.96 -21.33
N GLN A 753 21.27 -4.47 -21.04
CA GLN A 753 20.62 -3.42 -21.85
C GLN A 753 21.48 -2.15 -21.90
N ILE A 754 22.06 -1.73 -20.77
CA ILE A 754 22.93 -0.55 -20.69
C ILE A 754 24.22 -0.78 -21.50
N ALA A 755 24.91 -1.91 -21.29
CA ALA A 755 26.15 -2.23 -22.00
C ALA A 755 25.94 -2.32 -23.53
N MET A 756 24.79 -2.84 -23.96
CA MET A 756 24.44 -2.94 -25.39
C MET A 756 23.95 -1.60 -25.98
N ALA A 757 23.60 -0.63 -25.14
CA ALA A 757 23.14 0.68 -25.59
C ALA A 757 24.29 1.64 -25.93
N VAL A 758 25.47 1.43 -25.35
CA VAL A 758 26.66 2.24 -25.57
C VAL A 758 27.24 1.87 -26.94
N GLU A 759 27.23 2.82 -27.89
CA GLU A 759 27.92 2.66 -29.17
C GLU A 759 29.43 2.57 -28.92
N LYS A 760 30.08 1.48 -29.43
CA LYS A 760 31.53 1.29 -29.34
C LYS A 760 32.28 2.10 -30.39
#